data_fb4c6205dc88d5c5dc287ec1405b457a
#
_entry.id   fb4c6205dc88d5c5dc287ec1405b457a
#
_cell.length_a   1.000
_cell.length_b   1.000
_cell.length_c   1.000
_cell.angle_alpha   90.00
_cell.angle_beta   90.00
_cell.angle_gamma   90.00
#
_symmetry.space_group_name_H-M   'P 1'
#
loop_
_entity.id
_entity.type
_entity.pdbx_description
1 polymer ?
#
loop_
_entity_poly.entity_id
_entity_poly.type
_entity_poly.pdbx_seq_one_letter_code
_entity_poly.pdbx_strand_id
1 'polypeptide(L)'
;MTKRNLALAVALAALGAAWTAPAAAQESAADAEMDQANLGETVVTAARQDGKGTLAGGLLSKKAHMGIMGDVDVLDIPYSMQSMTTKAIETYSDPSQPLANVLANNPSIRSSTSSPMYTDFSMRGINMNGNHFMLNGVPSLFYQFTTPPAHIIGRMDITSGPNAAVNGVSMSNNGTNSGATPAPGTINVVTKRATKTPITKYTQVFSGRSTAGEYIDIGRRFGKNEAWGVRVNAEMLKGGLALPGAKIDSKDVFVNIDHRGTRSMTNLFFGYWDHNIDGAQRWFTYKGNGSELPSAPNAKTSYDFPETWKRMYVKVLTLNHEQKINDRWKAFFNMGYSFRDGTKMNSGANLQFDANGNFTNANKANAQNESGKNLYLQLGVAGEVQTGTVKHNIAFSVDRSRAQYWNATKNGLGGNYGGNLYSGIVFRPGFYPLPAMPNQKQAWNETNVGITLMDTMTFGKWNVLLAATHKREYIEVYTNNTTARNSNILPTWGLTYKPTRNTAVYYGHTESFSRGYVVTNPTKYVNAGEVLPPVRSKQNELGVKYENKGLLTTFALFQIDEANRYDQAAGAGMFRYVDDGKNLYRGAELTVNGRIAPRLTATGGLLYLDATRDKTAGGANNGRFVNGAAKWSGVLGLDYALTDQIDLIGRLNWMGKAYIDSNSPAGRAAIPGYTTLDLGMKYRTKLNDMPLDLSLMCYNATNRSYWMGRGGSTTFGLSMPRTLMFSATLSM
;
A
#
# COMPACT_ATOMS: atom_id res chain seq x y z
N MET A 1 -4.25 -20.35 -27.04
CA MET A 1 -4.54 -18.92 -27.38
C MET A 1 -5.85 -18.89 -28.16
N THR A 2 -6.85 -18.18 -27.66
CA THR A 2 -8.07 -17.95 -28.42
C THR A 2 -7.84 -16.87 -29.47
N LYS A 3 -8.51 -16.97 -30.66
CA LYS A 3 -8.39 -15.99 -31.77
C LYS A 3 -8.57 -14.52 -31.32
N ARG A 4 -9.24 -14.29 -30.20
CA ARG A 4 -9.51 -12.96 -29.62
C ARG A 4 -8.29 -12.37 -28.88
N ASN A 5 -7.46 -13.20 -28.27
CA ASN A 5 -6.23 -12.78 -27.57
C ASN A 5 -5.11 -12.45 -28.58
N LEU A 6 -5.07 -13.19 -29.70
CA LEU A 6 -4.14 -12.91 -30.79
C LEU A 6 -4.48 -11.59 -31.48
N ALA A 7 -5.77 -11.25 -31.62
CA ALA A 7 -6.21 -10.00 -32.23
C ALA A 7 -5.85 -8.77 -31.39
N LEU A 8 -5.88 -8.86 -30.05
CA LEU A 8 -5.48 -7.76 -29.17
C LEU A 8 -3.95 -7.57 -29.17
N ALA A 9 -3.17 -8.66 -29.14
CA ALA A 9 -1.73 -8.62 -29.26
C ALA A 9 -1.25 -8.10 -30.62
N VAL A 10 -1.93 -8.47 -31.71
CA VAL A 10 -1.65 -7.98 -33.07
C VAL A 10 -2.09 -6.52 -33.24
N ALA A 11 -3.21 -6.08 -32.67
CA ALA A 11 -3.64 -4.67 -32.70
C ALA A 11 -2.69 -3.76 -31.91
N LEU A 12 -2.18 -4.21 -30.78
CA LEU A 12 -1.20 -3.47 -29.97
C LEU A 12 0.20 -3.49 -30.59
N ALA A 13 0.59 -4.57 -31.25
CA ALA A 13 1.83 -4.66 -32.04
C ALA A 13 1.77 -3.77 -33.28
N ALA A 14 0.60 -3.68 -33.94
CA ALA A 14 0.37 -2.77 -35.07
C ALA A 14 0.43 -1.29 -34.68
N LEU A 15 -0.05 -0.93 -33.49
CA LEU A 15 0.12 0.41 -32.90
C LEU A 15 1.61 0.71 -32.62
N GLY A 16 2.39 -0.28 -32.17
CA GLY A 16 3.84 -0.15 -32.00
C GLY A 16 4.60 0.01 -33.32
N ALA A 17 4.19 -0.70 -34.37
CA ALA A 17 4.83 -0.67 -35.68
C ALA A 17 4.52 0.60 -36.49
N ALA A 18 3.32 1.19 -36.33
CA ALA A 18 2.93 2.44 -37.00
C ALA A 18 3.70 3.69 -36.48
N TRP A 19 4.49 3.54 -35.40
CA TRP A 19 5.24 4.63 -34.79
C TRP A 19 6.77 4.53 -35.01
N THR A 20 7.23 3.62 -35.84
CA THR A 20 8.62 3.52 -36.26
C THR A 20 8.90 4.30 -37.53
N ALA A 21 8.77 5.62 -37.48
CA ALA A 21 9.39 6.46 -38.51
C ALA A 21 10.88 6.64 -38.15
N PRO A 22 11.85 6.41 -39.07
CA PRO A 22 13.26 6.59 -38.78
C PRO A 22 13.55 8.08 -38.61
N ALA A 23 13.90 8.51 -37.40
CA ALA A 23 14.52 9.80 -37.18
C ALA A 23 15.99 9.70 -37.59
N ALA A 24 16.36 10.37 -38.68
CA ALA A 24 17.76 10.54 -39.06
C ALA A 24 18.49 11.30 -37.93
N ALA A 25 19.51 10.68 -37.40
CA ALA A 25 20.40 11.26 -36.41
C ALA A 25 21.21 12.38 -37.05
N GLN A 26 21.09 13.59 -36.51
CA GLN A 26 22.08 14.64 -36.65
C GLN A 26 22.54 15.00 -35.23
N GLU A 27 23.75 14.52 -34.90
CA GLU A 27 24.44 14.93 -33.68
C GLU A 27 24.78 16.43 -33.77
N SER A 28 24.36 17.21 -32.79
CA SER A 28 24.87 18.57 -32.57
C SER A 28 25.27 18.74 -31.10
N ALA A 29 26.39 19.40 -30.92
CA ALA A 29 27.16 19.62 -29.71
C ALA A 29 26.42 20.49 -28.61
N ALA A 30 25.09 20.47 -28.58
CA ALA A 30 24.26 21.19 -27.59
C ALA A 30 23.83 20.32 -26.39
N ASP A 31 24.24 19.07 -26.31
CA ASP A 31 23.76 18.11 -25.32
C ASP A 31 24.41 18.25 -23.93
N ALA A 32 25.47 19.05 -23.80
CA ALA A 32 26.19 19.20 -22.53
C ALA A 32 25.56 20.22 -21.53
N GLU A 33 24.73 21.15 -22.00
CA GLU A 33 24.12 22.17 -21.13
C GLU A 33 22.68 21.88 -20.65
N MET A 34 22.02 20.88 -21.20
CA MET A 34 20.63 20.55 -20.81
C MET A 34 20.49 19.67 -19.59
N ASP A 35 21.59 19.16 -19.03
CA ASP A 35 21.59 18.27 -17.85
C ASP A 35 21.41 19.04 -16.50
N GLN A 36 21.37 20.38 -16.53
CA GLN A 36 21.25 21.21 -15.32
C GLN A 36 19.82 21.72 -15.02
N ALA A 37 18.85 21.48 -15.87
CA ALA A 37 17.44 21.81 -15.61
C ALA A 37 16.67 20.67 -14.96
N ASN A 38 17.15 20.15 -13.82
CA ASN A 38 16.46 19.14 -13.04
C ASN A 38 15.27 19.73 -12.28
N LEU A 39 14.10 19.77 -12.93
CA LEU A 39 12.81 19.68 -12.25
C LEU A 39 12.68 18.24 -11.77
N GLY A 40 12.99 17.98 -10.48
CA GLY A 40 12.72 16.76 -9.73
C GLY A 40 12.49 15.44 -10.48
N GLU A 41 13.29 15.15 -11.51
CA GLU A 41 13.06 13.96 -12.32
C GLU A 41 13.65 12.73 -11.66
N THR A 42 12.77 11.88 -11.13
CA THR A 42 13.16 10.52 -10.77
C THR A 42 12.94 9.63 -11.99
N VAL A 43 13.90 9.56 -12.86
CA VAL A 43 13.94 8.52 -13.91
C VAL A 43 14.28 7.20 -13.24
N VAL A 44 13.28 6.39 -12.99
CA VAL A 44 13.49 4.99 -12.62
C VAL A 44 13.76 4.21 -13.91
N THR A 45 15.00 4.19 -14.36
CA THR A 45 15.42 3.29 -15.43
C THR A 45 15.68 1.90 -14.84
N ALA A 46 14.90 0.93 -15.27
CA ALA A 46 15.14 -0.48 -15.02
C ALA A 46 16.25 -0.98 -15.95
N ALA A 47 17.50 -0.62 -15.70
CA ALA A 47 18.66 -1.28 -16.28
C ALA A 47 19.89 -0.88 -15.45
N ARG A 48 20.68 -1.86 -15.06
CA ARG A 48 22.07 -1.78 -14.55
C ARG A 48 22.70 -0.37 -14.51
N GLN A 49 22.08 0.61 -13.87
CA GLN A 49 22.73 1.86 -13.55
C GLN A 49 23.04 1.88 -12.05
N ASP A 50 24.15 1.29 -11.71
CA ASP A 50 24.88 1.65 -10.49
C ASP A 50 25.27 3.11 -10.64
N GLY A 51 24.49 4.02 -10.05
CA GLY A 51 25.19 5.23 -9.92
C GLY A 51 24.51 6.55 -9.68
N LYS A 52 23.32 6.89 -10.10
CA LYS A 52 22.85 8.28 -9.84
C LYS A 52 21.46 8.45 -9.22
N GLY A 53 20.75 7.40 -8.83
CA GLY A 53 19.40 7.54 -8.27
C GLY A 53 18.96 6.39 -7.37
N THR A 54 19.70 5.27 -7.37
CA THR A 54 19.36 4.07 -6.58
C THR A 54 20.53 3.67 -5.68
N LEU A 55 20.22 2.93 -4.61
CA LEU A 55 21.21 2.21 -3.83
C LEU A 55 21.82 1.07 -4.65
N ALA A 56 23.01 0.62 -4.27
CA ALA A 56 23.67 -0.47 -4.97
C ALA A 56 22.81 -1.74 -4.93
N GLY A 57 22.70 -2.41 -6.08
CA GLY A 57 21.76 -3.52 -6.27
C GLY A 57 20.41 -3.10 -6.89
N GLY A 58 20.09 -1.81 -6.89
CA GLY A 58 18.95 -1.25 -7.62
C GLY A 58 17.57 -1.54 -7.05
N LEU A 59 17.45 -2.09 -5.83
CA LEU A 59 16.15 -2.40 -5.21
C LEU A 59 15.49 -1.19 -4.55
N LEU A 60 16.29 -0.21 -4.10
CA LEU A 60 15.79 1.01 -3.45
C LEU A 60 16.32 2.27 -4.13
N SER A 61 15.51 3.33 -4.14
CA SER A 61 15.88 4.67 -4.56
C SER A 61 16.54 5.43 -3.41
N LYS A 62 17.48 6.34 -3.74
CA LYS A 62 18.07 7.31 -2.80
C LYS A 62 17.15 8.47 -2.49
N LYS A 63 16.11 8.69 -3.31
CA LYS A 63 15.12 9.75 -3.14
C LYS A 63 13.75 9.17 -2.83
N ALA A 64 12.97 9.90 -2.06
CA ALA A 64 11.58 9.60 -1.76
C ALA A 64 10.72 10.86 -1.87
N HIS A 65 9.46 10.71 -2.19
CA HIS A 65 8.52 11.82 -2.35
C HIS A 65 8.09 12.39 -1.00
N MET A 66 8.44 13.65 -0.73
CA MET A 66 8.11 14.37 0.50
C MET A 66 6.98 15.39 0.27
N GLY A 67 5.83 14.93 -0.23
CA GLY A 67 4.64 15.75 -0.46
C GLY A 67 4.92 16.96 -1.36
N ILE A 68 4.51 18.15 -0.92
CA ILE A 68 4.66 19.41 -1.70
C ILE A 68 6.10 19.87 -1.92
N MET A 69 7.07 19.25 -1.22
CA MET A 69 8.50 19.49 -1.45
C MET A 69 9.05 18.70 -2.65
N GLY A 70 8.29 17.71 -3.16
CA GLY A 70 8.75 16.83 -4.21
C GLY A 70 9.71 15.75 -3.72
N ASP A 71 10.62 15.31 -4.60
CA ASP A 71 11.57 14.23 -4.31
C ASP A 71 12.81 14.75 -3.57
N VAL A 72 13.06 14.23 -2.37
CA VAL A 72 14.14 14.61 -1.46
C VAL A 72 15.05 13.40 -1.18
N ASP A 73 16.34 13.63 -0.97
CA ASP A 73 17.25 12.56 -0.54
C ASP A 73 16.82 11.97 0.80
N VAL A 74 16.81 10.65 0.91
CA VAL A 74 16.37 9.96 2.14
C VAL A 74 17.20 10.31 3.38
N LEU A 75 18.46 10.75 3.19
CA LEU A 75 19.33 11.22 4.28
C LEU A 75 18.90 12.59 4.83
N ASP A 76 18.11 13.37 4.09
CA ASP A 76 17.65 14.69 4.50
C ASP A 76 16.27 14.65 5.19
N ILE A 77 15.59 13.52 5.13
CA ILE A 77 14.25 13.36 5.68
C ILE A 77 14.32 12.99 7.17
N PRO A 78 13.72 13.77 8.10
CA PRO A 78 13.82 13.54 9.54
C PRO A 78 12.80 12.50 10.09
N TYR A 79 12.53 11.44 9.35
CA TYR A 79 11.71 10.28 9.73
C TYR A 79 11.99 9.10 8.80
N SER A 80 11.46 7.93 9.14
CA SER A 80 11.65 6.72 8.34
C SER A 80 10.86 6.77 7.04
N MET A 81 11.59 6.70 5.93
CA MET A 81 11.05 6.50 4.58
C MET A 81 11.87 5.45 3.83
N GLN A 82 11.18 4.64 3.04
CA GLN A 82 11.79 3.67 2.13
C GLN A 82 11.17 3.81 0.74
N SER A 83 12.00 3.83 -0.28
CA SER A 83 11.54 3.99 -1.67
C SER A 83 11.95 2.78 -2.51
N MET A 84 11.00 1.89 -2.81
CA MET A 84 11.21 0.67 -3.59
C MET A 84 11.12 0.96 -5.09
N THR A 85 12.04 0.42 -5.85
CA THR A 85 12.12 0.61 -7.31
C THR A 85 11.29 -0.40 -8.08
N THR A 86 11.13 -0.18 -9.39
CA THR A 86 10.57 -1.16 -10.33
C THR A 86 11.25 -2.53 -10.21
N LYS A 87 12.58 -2.58 -10.02
CA LYS A 87 13.32 -3.85 -9.87
C LYS A 87 12.82 -4.64 -8.66
N ALA A 88 12.61 -3.99 -7.51
CA ALA A 88 12.09 -4.65 -6.32
C ALA A 88 10.65 -5.15 -6.55
N ILE A 89 9.82 -4.34 -7.21
CA ILE A 89 8.41 -4.65 -7.45
C ILE A 89 8.31 -5.84 -8.42
N GLU A 90 8.99 -5.80 -9.56
CA GLU A 90 8.99 -6.89 -10.55
C GLU A 90 9.65 -8.18 -10.03
N THR A 91 10.54 -8.08 -9.04
CA THR A 91 11.18 -9.26 -8.42
C THR A 91 10.23 -10.03 -7.51
N TYR A 92 9.41 -9.33 -6.72
CA TYR A 92 8.64 -9.95 -5.64
C TYR A 92 7.12 -9.92 -5.87
N SER A 93 6.61 -9.31 -6.95
CA SER A 93 5.18 -9.33 -7.25
C SER A 93 4.73 -10.70 -7.72
N ASP A 94 3.55 -11.14 -7.27
CA ASP A 94 2.89 -12.38 -7.64
C ASP A 94 1.39 -12.15 -7.84
N PRO A 95 0.74 -12.71 -8.88
CA PRO A 95 -0.69 -12.54 -9.15
C PRO A 95 -1.63 -12.86 -7.98
N SER A 96 -1.24 -13.77 -7.08
CA SER A 96 -2.06 -14.12 -5.92
C SER A 96 -2.02 -13.06 -4.81
N GLN A 97 -0.88 -12.35 -4.67
CA GLN A 97 -0.67 -11.27 -3.69
C GLN A 97 0.27 -10.18 -4.22
N PRO A 98 -0.14 -9.37 -5.18
CA PRO A 98 0.77 -8.52 -5.96
C PRO A 98 1.68 -7.60 -5.14
N LEU A 99 1.14 -6.93 -4.11
CA LEU A 99 1.89 -6.01 -3.28
C LEU A 99 2.33 -6.59 -1.93
N ALA A 100 1.68 -7.63 -1.42
CA ALA A 100 2.02 -8.21 -0.13
C ALA A 100 3.46 -8.75 -0.09
N ASN A 101 3.88 -9.46 -1.15
CA ASN A 101 5.23 -9.99 -1.26
C ASN A 101 6.27 -8.89 -1.48
N VAL A 102 5.93 -7.82 -2.18
CA VAL A 102 6.81 -6.64 -2.36
C VAL A 102 7.00 -5.92 -1.04
N LEU A 103 5.91 -5.59 -0.34
CA LEU A 103 5.89 -4.87 0.92
C LEU A 103 6.56 -5.65 2.06
N ALA A 104 6.56 -6.99 1.99
CA ALA A 104 7.23 -7.86 2.96
C ALA A 104 8.76 -7.66 3.03
N ASN A 105 9.38 -6.96 2.08
CA ASN A 105 10.79 -6.55 2.15
C ASN A 105 11.04 -5.44 3.19
N ASN A 106 9.99 -4.81 3.71
CA ASN A 106 10.08 -3.88 4.84
C ASN A 106 9.80 -4.64 6.15
N PRO A 107 10.68 -4.57 7.19
CA PRO A 107 10.49 -5.31 8.45
C PRO A 107 9.24 -4.91 9.23
N SER A 108 8.74 -3.71 9.00
CA SER A 108 7.57 -3.15 9.69
C SER A 108 6.24 -3.49 9.04
N ILE A 109 6.24 -3.98 7.79
CA ILE A 109 5.00 -4.25 7.03
C ILE A 109 4.76 -5.75 6.90
N ARG A 110 3.55 -6.17 7.24
CA ARG A 110 3.11 -7.56 7.11
C ARG A 110 1.70 -7.63 6.57
N SER A 111 1.44 -8.64 5.72
CA SER A 111 0.08 -8.97 5.31
C SER A 111 -0.70 -9.56 6.49
N SER A 112 -1.96 -9.19 6.60
CA SER A 112 -2.89 -9.69 7.62
C SER A 112 -3.83 -10.77 7.07
N THR A 113 -3.86 -10.95 5.75
CA THR A 113 -4.72 -11.93 5.08
C THR A 113 -4.07 -12.47 3.81
N SER A 114 -4.39 -13.70 3.47
CA SER A 114 -4.09 -14.29 2.16
C SER A 114 -5.24 -14.18 1.16
N SER A 115 -6.37 -13.61 1.58
CA SER A 115 -7.53 -13.45 0.70
C SER A 115 -7.23 -12.49 -0.45
N PRO A 116 -7.43 -12.90 -1.71
CA PRO A 116 -7.24 -12.03 -2.85
C PRO A 116 -8.33 -10.95 -2.98
N MET A 117 -9.43 -11.07 -2.20
CA MET A 117 -10.51 -10.07 -2.20
C MET A 117 -10.18 -8.82 -1.39
N TYR A 118 -9.25 -8.93 -0.43
CA TYR A 118 -8.96 -7.88 0.53
C TYR A 118 -7.53 -7.41 0.42
N THR A 119 -7.34 -6.11 0.59
CA THR A 119 -6.03 -5.49 0.79
C THR A 119 -5.92 -5.12 2.25
N ASP A 120 -5.18 -5.88 3.02
CA ASP A 120 -5.07 -5.69 4.47
C ASP A 120 -3.65 -6.02 4.94
N PHE A 121 -3.01 -5.00 5.50
CA PHE A 121 -1.65 -5.06 6.01
C PHE A 121 -1.59 -4.53 7.44
N SER A 122 -0.45 -4.67 8.08
CA SER A 122 -0.08 -3.86 9.24
C SER A 122 1.29 -3.21 9.01
N MET A 123 1.44 -1.97 9.45
CA MET A 123 2.73 -1.27 9.51
C MET A 123 2.97 -0.84 10.95
N ARG A 124 4.13 -1.21 11.52
CA ARG A 124 4.43 -1.00 12.95
C ARG A 124 3.31 -1.49 13.88
N GLY A 125 2.65 -2.61 13.51
CA GLY A 125 1.54 -3.21 14.25
C GLY A 125 0.17 -2.54 14.08
N ILE A 126 0.07 -1.44 13.36
CA ILE A 126 -1.18 -0.71 13.11
C ILE A 126 -1.75 -1.15 11.76
N ASN A 127 -3.07 -1.40 11.71
CA ASN A 127 -3.73 -1.84 10.48
C ASN A 127 -3.68 -0.78 9.38
N MET A 128 -3.41 -1.21 8.16
CA MET A 128 -3.49 -0.40 6.94
C MET A 128 -4.13 -1.18 5.78
N ASN A 129 -4.70 -0.47 4.83
CA ASN A 129 -5.39 -1.03 3.69
C ASN A 129 -5.27 -0.12 2.46
N GLY A 130 -6.03 -0.37 1.39
CA GLY A 130 -5.99 0.41 0.16
C GLY A 130 -6.19 1.93 0.32
N ASN A 131 -6.88 2.39 1.38
CA ASN A 131 -7.06 3.82 1.63
C ASN A 131 -5.76 4.57 1.97
N HIS A 132 -4.70 3.86 2.34
CA HIS A 132 -3.39 4.43 2.67
C HIS A 132 -2.47 4.56 1.45
N PHE A 133 -2.94 4.14 0.26
CA PHE A 133 -2.19 4.30 -0.97
C PHE A 133 -2.49 5.64 -1.62
N MET A 134 -1.44 6.28 -2.11
CA MET A 134 -1.47 7.47 -2.96
C MET A 134 -1.05 7.08 -4.37
N LEU A 135 -1.42 7.87 -5.35
CA LEU A 135 -1.01 7.69 -6.76
C LEU A 135 -0.43 8.99 -7.30
N ASN A 136 0.84 8.98 -7.70
CA ASN A 136 1.55 10.15 -8.20
C ASN A 136 1.44 11.37 -7.25
N GLY A 137 1.54 11.15 -5.93
CA GLY A 137 1.39 12.19 -4.92
C GLY A 137 -0.05 12.60 -4.59
N VAL A 138 -1.04 12.00 -5.25
CA VAL A 138 -2.47 12.29 -5.02
C VAL A 138 -3.07 11.29 -4.03
N PRO A 139 -3.58 11.74 -2.87
CA PRO A 139 -4.18 10.88 -1.86
C PRO A 139 -5.60 10.45 -2.22
N SER A 140 -6.11 9.44 -1.52
CA SER A 140 -7.54 9.06 -1.47
C SER A 140 -8.15 8.58 -2.79
N LEU A 141 -7.33 8.05 -3.71
CA LEU A 141 -7.83 7.50 -4.99
C LEU A 141 -8.16 6.02 -4.90
N PHE A 142 -7.65 5.30 -3.91
CA PHE A 142 -7.90 3.88 -3.71
C PHE A 142 -8.91 3.64 -2.58
N TYR A 143 -9.33 2.41 -2.50
CA TYR A 143 -10.35 1.92 -1.58
C TYR A 143 -9.79 0.74 -0.76
N GLN A 144 -10.33 0.51 0.43
CA GLN A 144 -9.80 -0.51 1.36
C GLN A 144 -9.58 -1.90 0.73
N PHE A 145 -10.30 -2.26 -0.34
CA PHE A 145 -10.21 -3.56 -1.00
C PHE A 145 -9.51 -3.50 -2.35
N THR A 146 -8.87 -2.39 -2.69
CA THR A 146 -8.14 -2.23 -3.94
C THR A 146 -6.76 -1.64 -3.71
N THR A 147 -5.77 -2.16 -4.42
CA THR A 147 -4.44 -1.58 -4.54
C THR A 147 -4.16 -1.31 -6.01
N PRO A 148 -3.21 -0.43 -6.33
CA PRO A 148 -2.74 -0.33 -7.70
C PRO A 148 -2.13 -1.66 -8.16
N PRO A 149 -2.35 -2.06 -9.42
CA PRO A 149 -1.68 -3.20 -10.01
C PRO A 149 -0.15 -3.02 -10.00
N ALA A 150 0.59 -4.07 -9.70
CA ALA A 150 2.04 -3.97 -9.50
C ALA A 150 2.80 -3.59 -10.78
N HIS A 151 2.34 -4.03 -11.95
CA HIS A 151 3.04 -3.83 -13.24
C HIS A 151 3.07 -2.36 -13.71
N ILE A 152 2.20 -1.48 -13.18
CA ILE A 152 2.24 -0.05 -13.51
C ILE A 152 3.22 0.75 -12.65
N ILE A 153 3.76 0.14 -11.59
CA ILE A 153 4.50 0.85 -10.57
C ILE A 153 5.96 1.04 -10.99
N GLY A 154 6.36 2.30 -11.12
CA GLY A 154 7.75 2.68 -11.34
C GLY A 154 8.53 2.78 -10.03
N ARG A 155 7.90 3.32 -8.98
CA ARG A 155 8.47 3.48 -7.65
C ARG A 155 7.36 3.46 -6.59
N MET A 156 7.69 3.00 -5.41
CA MET A 156 6.77 2.97 -4.28
C MET A 156 7.45 3.56 -3.04
N ASP A 157 6.98 4.73 -2.59
CA ASP A 157 7.51 5.46 -1.44
C ASP A 157 6.69 5.11 -0.20
N ILE A 158 7.31 4.52 0.79
CA ILE A 158 6.70 4.08 2.04
C ILE A 158 7.09 5.07 3.13
N THR A 159 6.11 5.77 3.72
CA THR A 159 6.28 6.65 4.88
C THR A 159 5.71 5.96 6.10
N SER A 160 6.53 5.73 7.12
CA SER A 160 6.11 5.08 8.38
C SER A 160 5.61 6.12 9.38
N GLY A 161 4.40 5.86 9.94
CA GLY A 161 3.77 6.72 10.95
C GLY A 161 2.90 7.85 10.37
N PRO A 162 2.11 8.53 11.24
CA PRO A 162 1.20 9.60 10.84
C PRO A 162 1.94 10.83 10.34
N ASN A 163 1.65 11.32 9.13
CA ASN A 163 2.29 12.51 8.57
C ASN A 163 1.37 13.22 7.56
N ALA A 164 0.49 14.09 8.05
CA ALA A 164 -0.46 14.80 7.21
C ALA A 164 0.17 15.89 6.33
N ALA A 165 1.27 16.51 6.76
CA ALA A 165 1.93 17.56 6.00
C ALA A 165 2.56 17.03 4.69
N VAL A 166 3.02 15.78 4.70
CA VAL A 166 3.65 15.11 3.55
C VAL A 166 2.65 14.33 2.72
N ASN A 167 1.78 13.57 3.37
CA ASN A 167 0.92 12.58 2.71
C ASN A 167 -0.54 13.03 2.58
N GLY A 168 -0.85 14.24 3.03
CA GLY A 168 -2.23 14.69 3.15
C GLY A 168 -3.01 13.90 4.22
N VAL A 169 -4.28 14.19 4.33
CA VAL A 169 -5.19 13.43 5.19
C VAL A 169 -5.96 12.45 4.33
N SER A 170 -5.83 11.17 4.66
CA SER A 170 -6.57 10.12 3.96
C SER A 170 -8.07 10.28 4.18
N MET A 171 -8.83 10.24 3.11
CA MET A 171 -10.29 10.24 3.15
C MET A 171 -10.80 8.82 3.36
N SER A 172 -11.79 8.66 4.20
CA SER A 172 -12.48 7.38 4.28
C SER A 172 -13.33 7.16 3.04
N ASN A 173 -13.07 6.06 2.37
CA ASN A 173 -13.68 5.73 1.10
C ASN A 173 -14.44 4.40 1.14
N ASN A 174 -14.71 3.89 2.32
CA ASN A 174 -15.18 2.52 2.51
C ASN A 174 -16.60 2.40 3.07
N GLY A 175 -17.36 3.49 3.08
CA GLY A 175 -18.76 3.46 3.54
C GLY A 175 -18.99 3.04 4.97
N THR A 176 -17.95 2.76 5.70
CA THR A 176 -18.05 2.54 7.15
C THR A 176 -17.74 3.85 7.86
N ASN A 177 -18.42 4.11 8.95
CA ASN A 177 -18.11 5.24 9.81
C ASN A 177 -16.72 5.15 10.45
N SER A 178 -16.08 3.98 10.43
CA SER A 178 -14.69 3.80 10.81
C SER A 178 -13.79 4.23 9.66
N GLY A 179 -13.41 5.51 9.62
CA GLY A 179 -12.38 6.00 8.73
C GLY A 179 -11.08 5.23 8.95
N ALA A 180 -10.29 5.06 7.88
CA ALA A 180 -8.94 4.56 8.05
C ALA A 180 -8.18 5.54 8.97
N THR A 181 -7.54 5.02 10.01
CA THR A 181 -6.61 5.84 10.78
C THR A 181 -5.34 6.06 9.95
N PRO A 182 -4.85 7.28 9.78
CA PRO A 182 -3.58 7.51 9.11
C PRO A 182 -2.35 7.19 9.97
N ALA A 183 -2.56 6.65 11.18
CA ALA A 183 -1.50 6.34 12.13
C ALA A 183 -0.41 5.38 11.61
N PRO A 184 -0.70 4.35 10.75
CA PRO A 184 0.35 3.48 10.24
C PRO A 184 1.29 4.20 9.27
N GLY A 185 0.81 5.19 8.54
CA GLY A 185 1.54 5.86 7.47
C GLY A 185 0.87 5.71 6.11
N THR A 186 1.64 5.94 5.04
CA THR A 186 1.14 5.90 3.66
C THR A 186 2.14 5.26 2.70
N ILE A 187 1.63 4.83 1.56
CA ILE A 187 2.41 4.30 0.43
C ILE A 187 2.06 5.10 -0.81
N ASN A 188 3.01 5.92 -1.29
CA ASN A 188 2.84 6.64 -2.55
C ASN A 188 3.36 5.80 -3.71
N VAL A 189 2.50 5.54 -4.68
CA VAL A 189 2.82 4.84 -5.92
C VAL A 189 3.11 5.86 -7.01
N VAL A 190 4.31 5.85 -7.55
CA VAL A 190 4.70 6.61 -8.73
C VAL A 190 4.61 5.70 -9.94
N THR A 191 3.85 6.09 -10.94
CA THR A 191 3.60 5.28 -12.13
C THR A 191 4.80 5.27 -13.09
N LYS A 192 4.95 4.20 -13.87
CA LYS A 192 5.94 4.13 -14.96
C LYS A 192 5.71 5.23 -15.97
N ARG A 193 6.79 5.89 -16.43
CA ARG A 193 6.79 6.92 -17.48
C ARG A 193 7.67 6.50 -18.65
N ALA A 194 7.51 7.15 -19.80
CA ALA A 194 8.37 6.95 -20.94
C ALA A 194 9.80 7.40 -20.65
N THR A 195 10.77 6.56 -20.98
CA THR A 195 12.22 6.82 -20.87
C THR A 195 12.81 7.25 -22.21
N LYS A 196 14.02 7.85 -22.21
CA LYS A 196 14.75 8.16 -23.44
C LYS A 196 14.96 6.89 -24.28
N THR A 197 15.36 5.79 -23.63
CA THR A 197 15.44 4.49 -24.31
C THR A 197 14.03 3.96 -24.56
N PRO A 198 13.65 3.67 -25.80
CA PRO A 198 12.39 3.03 -26.13
C PRO A 198 12.20 1.71 -25.37
N ILE A 199 10.99 1.44 -24.95
CA ILE A 199 10.64 0.19 -24.25
C ILE A 199 9.52 -0.50 -25.02
N THR A 200 9.74 -1.78 -25.33
CA THR A 200 8.68 -2.71 -25.73
C THR A 200 8.96 -4.01 -25.02
N LYS A 201 8.10 -4.35 -24.07
CA LYS A 201 8.21 -5.59 -23.31
C LYS A 201 6.92 -6.37 -23.37
N TYR A 202 7.03 -7.65 -23.59
CA TYR A 202 5.96 -8.63 -23.39
C TYR A 202 6.39 -9.60 -22.30
N THR A 203 5.54 -9.81 -21.31
CA THR A 203 5.81 -10.76 -20.22
C THR A 203 4.67 -11.78 -20.13
N GLN A 204 5.02 -13.04 -20.19
CA GLN A 204 4.14 -14.15 -19.88
C GLN A 204 4.40 -14.59 -18.44
N VAL A 205 3.33 -14.72 -17.63
CA VAL A 205 3.40 -15.18 -16.23
C VAL A 205 2.55 -16.42 -16.06
N PHE A 206 3.06 -17.36 -15.27
CA PHE A 206 2.32 -18.52 -14.75
C PHE A 206 2.51 -18.53 -13.23
N SER A 207 1.42 -18.62 -12.48
CA SER A 207 1.48 -18.61 -11.02
C SER A 207 0.36 -19.42 -10.38
N GLY A 208 0.59 -19.77 -9.11
CA GLY A 208 -0.39 -20.44 -8.28
C GLY A 208 -0.76 -21.82 -8.81
N ARG A 209 -2.06 -22.11 -8.94
CA ARG A 209 -2.56 -23.41 -9.40
C ARG A 209 -2.68 -23.48 -10.92
N SER A 210 -3.10 -22.40 -11.56
CA SER A 210 -3.29 -22.35 -13.02
C SER A 210 -3.48 -20.93 -13.53
N THR A 211 -3.03 -19.91 -12.79
CA THR A 211 -3.09 -18.53 -13.29
C THR A 211 -2.10 -18.34 -14.42
N ALA A 212 -2.59 -17.91 -15.57
CA ALA A 212 -1.79 -17.40 -16.66
C ALA A 212 -2.03 -15.89 -16.79
N GLY A 213 -0.95 -15.14 -17.03
CA GLY A 213 -0.99 -13.68 -17.19
C GLY A 213 -0.12 -13.21 -18.32
N GLU A 214 -0.57 -12.15 -18.98
CA GLU A 214 0.12 -11.48 -20.06
C GLU A 214 0.26 -9.99 -19.70
N TYR A 215 1.49 -9.46 -19.72
CA TYR A 215 1.78 -8.04 -19.50
C TYR A 215 2.41 -7.43 -20.73
N ILE A 216 1.95 -6.24 -21.08
CA ILE A 216 2.52 -5.42 -22.14
C ILE A 216 2.98 -4.10 -21.54
N ASP A 217 4.20 -3.69 -21.90
CA ASP A 217 4.79 -2.46 -21.43
C ASP A 217 5.49 -1.76 -22.61
N ILE A 218 4.90 -0.68 -23.11
CA ILE A 218 5.38 0.07 -24.28
C ILE A 218 5.60 1.52 -23.88
N GLY A 219 6.82 2.03 -24.10
CA GLY A 219 7.18 3.41 -23.82
C GLY A 219 7.93 4.04 -24.97
N ARG A 220 7.55 5.26 -25.37
CA ARG A 220 8.18 6.02 -26.45
C ARG A 220 8.23 7.50 -26.09
N ARG A 221 9.30 8.13 -26.51
CA ARG A 221 9.41 9.60 -26.52
C ARG A 221 9.49 10.12 -27.94
N PHE A 222 8.93 11.30 -28.17
CA PHE A 222 8.85 11.90 -29.49
C PHE A 222 8.75 13.44 -29.42
N GLY A 223 8.74 14.08 -30.60
CA GLY A 223 8.71 15.53 -30.73
C GLY A 223 10.12 16.16 -30.60
N LYS A 224 10.18 17.48 -30.68
CA LYS A 224 11.45 18.22 -30.54
C LYS A 224 12.04 17.97 -29.15
N ASN A 225 13.31 17.56 -29.11
CA ASN A 225 14.03 17.21 -27.89
C ASN A 225 13.33 16.11 -27.05
N GLU A 226 12.62 15.19 -27.68
CA GLU A 226 11.87 14.11 -27.01
C GLU A 226 10.96 14.62 -25.89
N ALA A 227 10.39 15.81 -26.09
CA ALA A 227 9.59 16.50 -25.08
C ALA A 227 8.34 15.71 -24.67
N TRP A 228 7.73 14.98 -25.58
CA TRP A 228 6.55 14.16 -25.31
C TRP A 228 6.93 12.72 -24.97
N GLY A 229 6.33 12.17 -23.96
CA GLY A 229 6.45 10.76 -23.58
C GLY A 229 5.09 10.10 -23.51
N VAL A 230 4.96 8.88 -24.00
CA VAL A 230 3.79 8.01 -23.83
C VAL A 230 4.25 6.66 -23.31
N ARG A 231 3.63 6.17 -22.24
CA ARG A 231 3.81 4.82 -21.71
C ARG A 231 2.46 4.14 -21.62
N VAL A 232 2.37 2.94 -22.17
CA VAL A 232 1.18 2.08 -22.09
C VAL A 232 1.54 0.81 -21.35
N ASN A 233 0.75 0.47 -20.33
CA ASN A 233 0.83 -0.78 -19.61
C ASN A 233 -0.52 -1.48 -19.69
N ALA A 234 -0.55 -2.76 -20.00
CA ALA A 234 -1.76 -3.56 -20.00
C ALA A 234 -1.50 -4.94 -19.41
N GLU A 235 -2.49 -5.49 -18.72
CA GLU A 235 -2.44 -6.80 -18.10
C GLU A 235 -3.72 -7.60 -18.36
N MET A 236 -3.57 -8.89 -18.54
CA MET A 236 -4.67 -9.86 -18.47
C MET A 236 -4.24 -11.02 -17.58
N LEU A 237 -5.01 -11.30 -16.53
CA LEU A 237 -4.80 -12.43 -15.62
C LEU A 237 -6.02 -13.34 -15.64
N LYS A 238 -5.82 -14.64 -15.77
CA LYS A 238 -6.91 -15.62 -15.72
C LYS A 238 -6.46 -16.94 -15.14
N GLY A 239 -7.28 -17.52 -14.27
CA GLY A 239 -7.06 -18.89 -13.77
C GLY A 239 -7.13 -19.02 -12.26
N GLY A 240 -6.69 -20.17 -11.77
CA GLY A 240 -6.70 -20.52 -10.34
C GLY A 240 -5.51 -19.90 -9.60
N LEU A 241 -5.78 -19.08 -8.61
CA LEU A 241 -4.79 -18.50 -7.70
C LEU A 241 -4.18 -19.59 -6.78
N ALA A 242 -3.21 -19.25 -5.97
CA ALA A 242 -2.56 -20.18 -5.05
C ALA A 242 -3.54 -20.76 -4.01
N LEU A 243 -4.49 -19.96 -3.52
CA LEU A 243 -5.55 -20.45 -2.62
C LEU A 243 -6.50 -21.37 -3.36
N PRO A 244 -6.83 -22.55 -2.78
CA PRO A 244 -7.82 -23.47 -3.35
C PRO A 244 -9.20 -22.79 -3.45
N GLY A 245 -9.86 -23.00 -4.60
CA GLY A 245 -11.16 -22.41 -4.89
C GLY A 245 -11.09 -20.94 -5.37
N ALA A 246 -9.99 -20.24 -5.11
CA ALA A 246 -9.83 -18.88 -5.59
C ALA A 246 -9.42 -18.84 -7.08
N LYS A 247 -10.11 -18.00 -7.85
CA LYS A 247 -9.84 -17.75 -9.27
C LYS A 247 -9.84 -16.25 -9.54
N ILE A 248 -9.04 -15.84 -10.53
CA ILE A 248 -8.98 -14.48 -11.03
C ILE A 248 -9.38 -14.43 -12.51
N ASP A 249 -10.11 -13.38 -12.89
CA ASP A 249 -10.30 -12.94 -14.28
C ASP A 249 -10.23 -11.41 -14.25
N SER A 250 -9.04 -10.87 -14.51
CA SER A 250 -8.72 -9.45 -14.39
C SER A 250 -8.14 -8.93 -15.69
N LYS A 251 -8.50 -7.71 -16.04
CA LYS A 251 -7.98 -6.98 -17.21
C LYS A 251 -7.75 -5.54 -16.82
N ASP A 252 -6.66 -5.00 -17.30
CA ASP A 252 -6.39 -3.60 -17.11
C ASP A 252 -5.65 -2.96 -18.28
N VAL A 253 -5.76 -1.63 -18.35
CA VAL A 253 -5.01 -0.79 -19.27
C VAL A 253 -4.74 0.55 -18.62
N PHE A 254 -3.50 1.00 -18.75
CA PHE A 254 -3.03 2.27 -18.21
C PHE A 254 -2.24 3.03 -19.25
N VAL A 255 -2.44 4.33 -19.30
CA VAL A 255 -1.70 5.22 -20.19
C VAL A 255 -1.15 6.38 -19.37
N ASN A 256 0.13 6.61 -19.51
CA ASN A 256 0.84 7.75 -18.96
C ASN A 256 1.33 8.62 -20.13
N ILE A 257 0.98 9.89 -20.13
CA ILE A 257 1.43 10.88 -21.10
C ILE A 257 2.18 11.96 -20.34
N ASP A 258 3.43 12.20 -20.68
CA ASP A 258 4.20 13.29 -20.09
C ASP A 258 4.72 14.25 -21.16
N HIS A 259 4.79 15.53 -20.77
CA HIS A 259 5.41 16.59 -21.56
C HIS A 259 6.45 17.30 -20.73
N ARG A 260 7.67 17.40 -21.28
CA ARG A 260 8.84 18.07 -20.69
C ARG A 260 9.19 19.29 -21.51
N GLY A 261 8.74 20.44 -21.09
CA GLY A 261 9.13 21.73 -21.65
C GLY A 261 10.36 22.28 -20.93
N THR A 262 10.90 23.38 -21.45
CA THR A 262 12.05 24.08 -20.83
C THR A 262 11.74 24.64 -19.44
N ARG A 263 10.49 25.03 -19.21
CA ARG A 263 10.03 25.65 -17.95
C ARG A 263 8.82 24.93 -17.33
N SER A 264 8.33 23.86 -17.93
CA SER A 264 7.15 23.15 -17.45
C SER A 264 7.31 21.64 -17.57
N MET A 265 6.66 20.93 -16.68
CA MET A 265 6.52 19.49 -16.72
C MET A 265 5.06 19.13 -16.45
N THR A 266 4.47 18.34 -17.34
CA THR A 266 3.09 17.85 -17.19
C THR A 266 3.11 16.34 -17.25
N ASN A 267 2.36 15.69 -16.37
CA ASN A 267 2.14 14.26 -16.39
C ASN A 267 0.65 13.98 -16.25
N LEU A 268 0.07 13.37 -17.27
CA LEU A 268 -1.29 12.87 -17.29
C LEU A 268 -1.26 11.34 -17.24
N PHE A 269 -1.91 10.77 -16.27
CA PHE A 269 -2.06 9.33 -16.15
C PHE A 269 -3.55 8.98 -16.05
N PHE A 270 -3.98 8.00 -16.82
CA PHE A 270 -5.30 7.43 -16.66
C PHE A 270 -5.25 5.92 -16.76
N GLY A 271 -6.22 5.27 -16.12
CA GLY A 271 -6.29 3.83 -16.13
C GLY A 271 -7.67 3.29 -15.85
N TYR A 272 -7.83 2.07 -16.31
CA TYR A 272 -8.96 1.21 -16.05
C TYR A 272 -8.45 -0.17 -15.65
N TRP A 273 -8.97 -0.72 -14.56
CA TRP A 273 -8.79 -2.13 -14.25
C TRP A 273 -10.08 -2.72 -13.68
N ASP A 274 -10.32 -3.96 -14.01
CA ASP A 274 -11.29 -4.80 -13.32
C ASP A 274 -10.56 -5.83 -12.44
N HIS A 275 -11.19 -6.19 -11.34
CA HIS A 275 -10.64 -7.13 -10.39
C HIS A 275 -11.73 -8.13 -10.00
N ASN A 276 -11.85 -9.19 -10.81
CA ASN A 276 -12.85 -10.22 -10.66
C ASN A 276 -12.23 -11.44 -9.98
N ILE A 277 -12.72 -11.74 -8.79
CA ILE A 277 -12.25 -12.86 -7.96
C ILE A 277 -13.43 -13.74 -7.62
N ASP A 278 -13.28 -15.06 -7.84
CA ASP A 278 -14.16 -16.10 -7.33
C ASP A 278 -13.45 -16.84 -6.21
N GLY A 279 -14.16 -17.18 -5.16
CA GLY A 279 -13.60 -17.82 -3.97
C GLY A 279 -12.66 -16.88 -3.19
N ALA A 280 -12.62 -17.03 -1.90
CA ALA A 280 -11.70 -16.29 -1.05
C ALA A 280 -11.53 -16.99 0.29
N GLN A 281 -10.41 -16.73 0.93
CA GLN A 281 -10.21 -17.19 2.29
C GLN A 281 -10.87 -16.24 3.27
N ARG A 282 -11.52 -16.80 4.30
CA ARG A 282 -12.25 -16.05 5.32
C ARG A 282 -11.30 -15.49 6.39
N TRP A 283 -11.78 -14.47 7.09
CA TRP A 283 -11.27 -14.11 8.39
C TRP A 283 -11.69 -15.12 9.44
N PHE A 284 -10.82 -15.34 10.42
CA PHE A 284 -11.00 -16.27 11.52
C PHE A 284 -11.11 -15.51 12.84
N THR A 285 -11.86 -16.10 13.80
CA THR A 285 -11.98 -15.62 15.18
C THR A 285 -11.89 -16.82 16.11
N TYR A 286 -11.05 -16.73 17.12
CA TYR A 286 -10.91 -17.77 18.13
C TYR A 286 -11.91 -17.59 19.26
N LYS A 287 -12.66 -18.64 19.60
CA LYS A 287 -13.66 -18.68 20.68
C LYS A 287 -13.32 -19.71 21.77
N GLY A 288 -12.18 -20.37 21.64
CA GLY A 288 -11.72 -21.32 22.63
C GLY A 288 -11.20 -20.62 23.91
N ASN A 289 -11.00 -21.43 24.94
CA ASN A 289 -10.48 -21.03 26.24
C ASN A 289 -8.97 -21.29 26.44
N GLY A 290 -8.29 -21.81 25.41
CA GLY A 290 -6.84 -22.02 25.42
C GLY A 290 -6.05 -20.71 25.45
N SER A 291 -4.88 -20.75 26.06
CA SER A 291 -3.93 -19.61 26.14
C SER A 291 -3.16 -19.37 24.83
N GLU A 292 -3.24 -20.29 23.88
CA GLU A 292 -2.65 -20.22 22.55
C GLU A 292 -3.64 -20.73 21.50
N LEU A 293 -3.61 -20.18 20.30
CA LEU A 293 -4.40 -20.68 19.18
C LEU A 293 -3.90 -22.10 18.83
N PRO A 294 -4.81 -23.01 18.45
CA PRO A 294 -4.40 -24.29 17.90
C PRO A 294 -3.57 -24.08 16.63
N SER A 295 -2.75 -25.07 16.28
CA SER A 295 -1.90 -25.04 15.09
C SER A 295 -2.68 -24.61 13.86
N ALA A 296 -2.08 -23.80 13.00
CA ALA A 296 -2.74 -23.41 11.75
C ALA A 296 -3.06 -24.64 10.88
N PRO A 297 -4.28 -24.76 10.36
CA PRO A 297 -4.65 -25.86 9.51
C PRO A 297 -3.95 -25.76 8.15
N ASN A 298 -4.09 -26.80 7.32
CA ASN A 298 -3.49 -26.80 6.00
C ASN A 298 -4.00 -25.61 5.16
N ALA A 299 -3.09 -24.72 4.76
CA ALA A 299 -3.40 -23.54 3.95
C ALA A 299 -3.97 -23.89 2.55
N LYS A 300 -3.89 -25.13 2.12
CA LYS A 300 -4.54 -25.65 0.90
C LYS A 300 -6.02 -25.97 1.08
N THR A 301 -6.61 -25.71 2.24
CA THR A 301 -8.04 -25.92 2.48
C THR A 301 -8.78 -24.59 2.30
N SER A 302 -9.85 -24.61 1.49
CA SER A 302 -10.77 -23.46 1.39
C SER A 302 -11.78 -23.53 2.54
N TYR A 303 -11.91 -22.41 3.25
CA TYR A 303 -12.85 -22.24 4.37
C TYR A 303 -14.01 -21.29 4.03
N ASP A 304 -14.10 -20.84 2.80
CA ASP A 304 -15.21 -20.01 2.32
C ASP A 304 -16.27 -20.86 1.64
N PHE A 305 -17.49 -20.34 1.53
CA PHE A 305 -18.51 -21.04 0.76
C PHE A 305 -18.25 -20.88 -0.76
N PRO A 306 -18.63 -21.87 -1.58
CA PRO A 306 -18.24 -21.91 -2.98
C PRO A 306 -18.69 -20.74 -3.84
N GLU A 307 -19.80 -20.10 -3.45
CA GLU A 307 -20.42 -18.98 -4.18
C GLU A 307 -19.88 -17.61 -3.78
N THR A 308 -18.74 -17.55 -3.09
CA THR A 308 -18.05 -16.29 -2.77
C THR A 308 -17.44 -15.69 -4.02
N TRP A 309 -17.69 -14.41 -4.25
CA TRP A 309 -17.08 -13.68 -5.38
C TRP A 309 -17.04 -12.17 -5.15
N LYS A 310 -16.16 -11.49 -5.90
CA LYS A 310 -16.08 -10.05 -6.03
C LYS A 310 -15.95 -9.68 -7.51
N ARG A 311 -16.73 -8.69 -7.95
CA ARG A 311 -16.64 -8.06 -9.25
C ARG A 311 -16.49 -6.56 -9.01
N MET A 312 -15.36 -5.99 -9.39
CA MET A 312 -15.08 -4.58 -9.16
C MET A 312 -14.26 -4.03 -10.30
N TYR A 313 -14.62 -2.84 -10.77
CA TYR A 313 -13.78 -2.07 -11.66
C TYR A 313 -13.46 -0.70 -11.09
N VAL A 314 -12.32 -0.16 -11.50
CA VAL A 314 -11.83 1.15 -11.09
C VAL A 314 -11.36 1.91 -12.32
N LYS A 315 -11.75 3.18 -12.39
CA LYS A 315 -11.22 4.17 -13.32
C LYS A 315 -10.47 5.22 -12.53
N VAL A 316 -9.28 5.58 -12.96
CA VAL A 316 -8.46 6.59 -12.29
C VAL A 316 -7.85 7.54 -13.29
N LEU A 317 -7.72 8.79 -12.88
CA LEU A 317 -7.02 9.84 -13.61
C LEU A 317 -6.20 10.66 -12.63
N THR A 318 -4.93 10.92 -12.95
CA THR A 318 -4.13 11.94 -12.27
C THR A 318 -3.50 12.89 -13.28
N LEU A 319 -3.46 14.17 -12.92
CA LEU A 319 -2.75 15.23 -13.65
C LEU A 319 -1.83 15.93 -12.65
N ASN A 320 -0.54 15.90 -12.96
CA ASN A 320 0.46 16.66 -12.22
C ASN A 320 1.09 17.67 -13.20
N HIS A 321 1.13 18.94 -12.83
CA HIS A 321 1.75 19.99 -13.63
C HIS A 321 2.65 20.84 -12.74
N GLU A 322 3.85 21.09 -13.21
CA GLU A 322 4.80 22.02 -12.61
C GLU A 322 5.20 23.08 -13.64
N GLN A 323 5.23 24.34 -13.21
CA GLN A 323 5.63 25.49 -14.03
C GLN A 323 6.70 26.30 -13.28
N LYS A 324 7.91 26.40 -13.82
CA LYS A 324 8.92 27.36 -13.32
C LYS A 324 8.42 28.78 -13.54
N ILE A 325 8.30 29.54 -12.47
CA ILE A 325 8.04 30.99 -12.50
C ILE A 325 9.35 31.71 -12.84
N ASN A 326 10.42 31.30 -12.14
CA ASN A 326 11.81 31.73 -12.37
C ASN A 326 12.76 30.60 -11.92
N ASP A 327 14.07 30.86 -11.82
CA ASP A 327 15.07 29.86 -11.46
C ASP A 327 14.95 29.36 -10.02
N ARG A 328 14.26 30.12 -9.15
CA ARG A 328 14.09 29.80 -7.72
C ARG A 328 12.69 29.34 -7.35
N TRP A 329 11.66 29.70 -8.12
CA TRP A 329 10.26 29.46 -7.80
C TRP A 329 9.54 28.69 -8.88
N LYS A 330 8.72 27.75 -8.47
CA LYS A 330 7.77 27.03 -9.32
C LYS A 330 6.37 27.07 -8.73
N ALA A 331 5.35 27.09 -9.60
CA ALA A 331 3.99 26.74 -9.26
C ALA A 331 3.72 25.28 -9.61
N PHE A 332 2.82 24.64 -8.89
CA PHE A 332 2.39 23.27 -9.21
C PHE A 332 0.88 23.11 -9.05
N PHE A 333 0.33 22.22 -9.84
CA PHE A 333 -1.07 21.79 -9.80
C PHE A 333 -1.14 20.27 -9.82
N ASN A 334 -1.88 19.69 -8.88
CA ASN A 334 -2.15 18.28 -8.83
C ASN A 334 -3.66 18.03 -8.82
N MET A 335 -4.11 17.11 -9.66
CA MET A 335 -5.50 16.68 -9.72
C MET A 335 -5.55 15.16 -9.71
N GLY A 336 -6.54 14.61 -9.03
CA GLY A 336 -6.87 13.19 -9.11
C GLY A 336 -8.36 12.95 -9.10
N TYR A 337 -8.79 12.01 -9.90
CA TYR A 337 -10.15 11.52 -9.94
C TYR A 337 -10.16 10.01 -9.94
N SER A 338 -11.02 9.41 -9.14
CA SER A 338 -11.30 7.98 -9.24
C SER A 338 -12.80 7.71 -9.17
N PHE A 339 -13.21 6.72 -9.94
CA PHE A 339 -14.52 6.11 -9.88
C PHE A 339 -14.36 4.61 -9.75
N ARG A 340 -15.03 4.02 -8.80
CA ARG A 340 -15.14 2.58 -8.65
C ARG A 340 -16.59 2.15 -8.56
N ASP A 341 -16.87 0.98 -9.06
CA ASP A 341 -18.16 0.34 -8.91
C ASP A 341 -17.95 -1.16 -8.79
N GLY A 342 -18.75 -1.80 -7.93
CA GLY A 342 -18.58 -3.20 -7.71
C GLY A 342 -19.65 -3.86 -6.87
N THR A 343 -19.74 -5.16 -7.08
CA THR A 343 -20.61 -6.06 -6.35
C THR A 343 -19.79 -7.20 -5.75
N LYS A 344 -20.23 -7.72 -4.64
CA LYS A 344 -19.62 -8.91 -4.04
C LYS A 344 -20.63 -9.75 -3.29
N MET A 345 -20.37 -11.04 -3.31
CA MET A 345 -21.02 -12.04 -2.46
C MET A 345 -19.97 -12.62 -1.54
N ASN A 346 -20.10 -12.45 -0.26
CA ASN A 346 -19.18 -12.99 0.71
C ASN A 346 -19.90 -13.54 1.91
N SER A 347 -19.17 -14.16 2.82
CA SER A 347 -19.73 -14.54 4.09
C SER A 347 -19.84 -13.31 4.99
N GLY A 348 -21.02 -13.10 5.57
CA GLY A 348 -21.29 -11.96 6.45
C GLY A 348 -20.62 -12.04 7.83
N ALA A 349 -19.97 -13.16 8.17
CA ALA A 349 -19.31 -13.36 9.45
C ALA A 349 -17.96 -14.06 9.30
N ASN A 350 -17.06 -13.83 10.27
CA ASN A 350 -15.80 -14.55 10.37
C ASN A 350 -16.05 -16.03 10.76
N LEU A 351 -15.16 -16.92 10.38
CA LEU A 351 -15.22 -18.30 10.86
C LEU A 351 -14.78 -18.34 12.33
N GLN A 352 -15.68 -18.77 13.22
CA GLN A 352 -15.44 -18.83 14.65
C GLN A 352 -15.21 -20.28 15.06
N PHE A 353 -14.09 -20.57 15.72
CA PHE A 353 -13.72 -21.93 16.11
C PHE A 353 -13.22 -22.00 17.56
N ASP A 354 -13.36 -23.20 18.16
CA ASP A 354 -12.92 -23.51 19.52
C ASP A 354 -11.45 -24.00 19.59
N ALA A 355 -11.00 -24.39 20.79
CA ALA A 355 -9.64 -24.88 21.02
C ALA A 355 -9.30 -26.18 20.26
N ASN A 356 -10.29 -26.97 19.87
CA ASN A 356 -10.13 -28.20 19.12
C ASN A 356 -10.29 -27.99 17.60
N GLY A 357 -10.49 -26.76 17.16
CA GLY A 357 -10.74 -26.41 15.79
C GLY A 357 -12.15 -26.67 15.28
N ASN A 358 -13.08 -27.03 16.17
CA ASN A 358 -14.49 -27.21 15.81
C ASN A 358 -15.16 -25.84 15.61
N PHE A 359 -16.01 -25.76 14.61
CA PHE A 359 -16.82 -24.58 14.34
C PHE A 359 -18.24 -24.94 13.98
N THR A 360 -19.18 -24.15 14.48
CA THR A 360 -20.59 -24.14 14.07
C THR A 360 -20.95 -22.70 13.81
N ASN A 361 -21.25 -22.36 12.59
CA ASN A 361 -21.56 -20.96 12.23
C ASN A 361 -22.98 -20.86 11.68
N ALA A 362 -23.78 -20.01 12.32
CA ALA A 362 -24.90 -19.38 11.65
C ALA A 362 -24.33 -18.36 10.67
N ASN A 363 -24.15 -18.76 9.41
CA ASN A 363 -23.58 -17.88 8.43
C ASN A 363 -24.62 -17.43 7.41
N LYS A 364 -24.59 -16.12 7.15
CA LYS A 364 -25.43 -15.49 6.14
C LYS A 364 -24.57 -15.11 4.96
N ALA A 365 -24.96 -15.53 3.76
CA ALA A 365 -24.42 -14.91 2.57
C ALA A 365 -24.75 -13.41 2.60
N ASN A 366 -23.78 -12.59 2.26
CA ASN A 366 -23.89 -11.15 2.27
C ASN A 366 -23.67 -10.61 0.86
N ALA A 367 -24.77 -10.14 0.24
CA ALA A 367 -24.70 -9.45 -1.05
C ALA A 367 -24.46 -7.95 -0.80
N GLN A 368 -23.39 -7.44 -1.38
CA GLN A 368 -23.02 -6.03 -1.28
C GLN A 368 -22.90 -5.41 -2.66
N ASN A 369 -23.48 -4.23 -2.82
CA ASN A 369 -23.38 -3.41 -4.00
C ASN A 369 -22.86 -2.03 -3.58
N GLU A 370 -21.71 -1.61 -4.11
CA GLU A 370 -21.02 -0.41 -3.65
C GLU A 370 -20.32 0.33 -4.78
N SER A 371 -20.38 1.65 -4.73
CA SER A 371 -19.64 2.53 -5.63
C SER A 371 -19.07 3.74 -4.89
N GLY A 372 -18.06 4.37 -5.48
CA GLY A 372 -17.43 5.55 -4.92
C GLY A 372 -16.84 6.46 -5.99
N LYS A 373 -16.87 7.75 -5.71
CA LYS A 373 -16.25 8.80 -6.52
C LYS A 373 -15.37 9.66 -5.64
N ASN A 374 -14.13 9.89 -6.05
CA ASN A 374 -13.21 10.77 -5.36
C ASN A 374 -12.66 11.80 -6.34
N LEU A 375 -12.55 13.03 -5.88
CA LEU A 375 -11.90 14.13 -6.57
C LEU A 375 -10.92 14.79 -5.60
N TYR A 376 -9.70 15.02 -6.04
CA TYR A 376 -8.67 15.79 -5.34
C TYR A 376 -8.13 16.87 -6.26
N LEU A 377 -7.97 18.07 -5.73
CA LEU A 377 -7.37 19.23 -6.41
C LEU A 377 -6.38 19.87 -5.45
N GLN A 378 -5.19 20.21 -5.91
CA GLN A 378 -4.18 20.94 -5.16
C GLN A 378 -3.49 21.96 -6.07
N LEU A 379 -3.30 23.16 -5.54
CA LEU A 379 -2.54 24.22 -6.17
C LEU A 379 -1.51 24.73 -5.16
N GLY A 380 -0.29 24.98 -5.61
CA GLY A 380 0.73 25.48 -4.71
C GLY A 380 1.90 26.13 -5.42
N VAL A 381 2.78 26.65 -4.61
CA VAL A 381 4.07 27.24 -5.01
C VAL A 381 5.17 26.65 -4.13
N ALA A 382 6.34 26.46 -4.72
CA ALA A 382 7.53 26.02 -3.99
C ALA A 382 8.75 26.78 -4.53
N GLY A 383 9.69 27.11 -3.64
CA GLY A 383 10.86 27.84 -4.08
C GLY A 383 11.95 27.95 -3.02
N GLU A 384 13.06 28.54 -3.44
CA GLU A 384 14.24 28.72 -2.61
C GLU A 384 14.44 30.18 -2.24
N VAL A 385 14.74 30.43 -0.97
CA VAL A 385 15.10 31.75 -0.43
C VAL A 385 16.38 31.61 0.38
N GLN A 386 17.28 32.58 0.29
CA GLN A 386 18.48 32.63 1.09
C GLN A 386 18.36 33.78 2.12
N THR A 387 18.54 33.48 3.40
CA THR A 387 18.54 34.44 4.49
C THR A 387 19.86 34.33 5.26
N GLY A 388 20.81 35.20 4.98
CA GLY A 388 22.16 35.08 5.51
C GLY A 388 22.82 33.76 5.09
N THR A 389 23.17 32.90 6.06
CA THR A 389 23.75 31.57 5.84
C THR A 389 22.72 30.46 5.72
N VAL A 390 21.43 30.78 5.92
CA VAL A 390 20.35 29.80 5.91
C VAL A 390 19.72 29.72 4.52
N LYS A 391 19.71 28.51 3.93
CA LYS A 391 18.96 28.21 2.72
C LYS A 391 17.59 27.66 3.12
N HIS A 392 16.52 28.31 2.69
CA HIS A 392 15.14 27.91 2.86
C HIS A 392 14.61 27.27 1.59
N ASN A 393 13.99 26.09 1.68
CA ASN A 393 13.11 25.55 0.66
C ASN A 393 11.68 25.62 1.19
N ILE A 394 10.92 26.58 0.67
CA ILE A 394 9.56 26.90 1.15
C ILE A 394 8.56 26.35 0.16
N ALA A 395 7.50 25.71 0.66
CA ALA A 395 6.36 25.27 -0.14
C ALA A 395 5.05 25.65 0.56
N PHE A 396 4.10 26.13 -0.24
CA PHE A 396 2.75 26.46 0.20
C PHE A 396 1.75 25.82 -0.75
N SER A 397 0.67 25.24 -0.22
CA SER A 397 -0.42 24.73 -1.04
C SER A 397 -1.78 24.88 -0.41
N VAL A 398 -2.79 24.94 -1.27
CA VAL A 398 -4.20 24.76 -0.92
C VAL A 398 -4.71 23.52 -1.64
N ASP A 399 -5.44 22.68 -0.93
CA ASP A 399 -6.04 21.49 -1.49
C ASP A 399 -7.53 21.38 -1.15
N ARG A 400 -8.27 20.74 -2.05
CA ARG A 400 -9.66 20.34 -1.84
C ARG A 400 -9.85 18.92 -2.30
N SER A 401 -10.49 18.11 -1.45
CA SER A 401 -10.89 16.77 -1.82
C SER A 401 -12.37 16.53 -1.55
N ARG A 402 -12.99 15.69 -2.37
CA ARG A 402 -14.38 15.24 -2.19
C ARG A 402 -14.47 13.75 -2.43
N ALA A 403 -15.05 13.04 -1.47
CA ALA A 403 -15.37 11.61 -1.60
C ALA A 403 -16.88 11.39 -1.43
N GLN A 404 -17.44 10.63 -2.34
CA GLN A 404 -18.84 10.23 -2.31
C GLN A 404 -18.92 8.70 -2.32
N TYR A 405 -19.83 8.16 -1.53
CA TYR A 405 -19.98 6.73 -1.41
C TYR A 405 -21.45 6.31 -1.44
N TRP A 406 -21.70 5.28 -2.23
CA TRP A 406 -22.98 4.59 -2.33
C TRP A 406 -22.80 3.15 -1.91
N ASN A 407 -23.71 2.61 -1.17
CA ASN A 407 -23.73 1.21 -0.81
C ASN A 407 -25.15 0.69 -0.55
N ALA A 408 -25.26 -0.61 -0.64
CA ALA A 408 -26.34 -1.37 -0.06
C ALA A 408 -25.83 -2.76 0.28
N THR A 409 -26.38 -3.32 1.34
CA THR A 409 -26.06 -4.66 1.82
C THR A 409 -27.35 -5.42 2.08
N LYS A 410 -27.43 -6.65 1.59
CA LYS A 410 -28.54 -7.56 1.86
C LYS A 410 -27.99 -8.88 2.39
N ASN A 411 -28.40 -9.23 3.58
CA ASN A 411 -28.09 -10.53 4.17
C ASN A 411 -29.10 -11.58 3.70
N GLY A 412 -28.61 -12.74 3.32
CA GLY A 412 -29.45 -13.92 3.06
C GLY A 412 -29.98 -14.54 4.35
N LEU A 413 -30.89 -15.46 4.21
CA LEU A 413 -31.34 -16.33 5.30
C LEU A 413 -30.16 -17.21 5.72
N GLY A 414 -29.81 -17.21 6.99
CA GLY A 414 -28.67 -17.98 7.47
C GLY A 414 -28.92 -19.48 7.42
N GLY A 415 -27.88 -20.24 7.08
CA GLY A 415 -27.81 -21.68 7.30
C GLY A 415 -26.70 -21.97 8.31
N ASN A 416 -26.87 -23.04 9.09
CA ASN A 416 -25.77 -23.52 9.91
C ASN A 416 -24.90 -24.44 9.09
N TYR A 417 -23.59 -24.21 9.11
CA TYR A 417 -22.62 -25.19 8.67
C TYR A 417 -21.61 -25.39 9.79
N GLY A 418 -21.16 -26.60 9.91
CA GLY A 418 -20.21 -26.96 10.93
C GLY A 418 -19.07 -27.78 10.32
N GLY A 419 -18.06 -27.99 11.09
CA GLY A 419 -16.90 -28.77 10.69
C GLY A 419 -15.78 -28.61 11.69
N ASN A 420 -14.63 -29.11 11.27
CA ASN A 420 -13.40 -28.95 12.03
C ASN A 420 -12.31 -28.46 11.08
N LEU A 421 -11.43 -27.58 11.56
CA LEU A 421 -10.34 -27.00 10.77
C LEU A 421 -9.39 -28.05 10.16
N TYR A 422 -9.31 -29.24 10.74
CA TYR A 422 -8.37 -30.27 10.34
C TYR A 422 -9.00 -31.43 9.56
N SER A 423 -10.28 -31.72 9.77
CA SER A 423 -11.00 -32.82 9.10
C SER A 423 -11.89 -32.37 7.95
N GLY A 424 -11.97 -31.07 7.71
CA GLY A 424 -12.69 -30.50 6.57
C GLY A 424 -14.03 -29.86 6.92
N ILE A 425 -14.58 -29.17 5.90
CA ILE A 425 -15.83 -28.44 5.98
C ILE A 425 -16.90 -29.18 5.21
N VAL A 426 -18.06 -29.36 5.80
CA VAL A 426 -19.25 -29.84 5.09
C VAL A 426 -20.01 -28.64 4.55
N PHE A 427 -19.64 -28.16 3.36
CA PHE A 427 -20.51 -27.29 2.59
C PHE A 427 -21.56 -28.14 1.88
N ARG A 428 -22.82 -27.80 2.08
CA ARG A 428 -23.91 -28.36 1.27
C ARG A 428 -24.24 -27.35 0.17
N PRO A 429 -23.91 -27.62 -1.12
CA PRO A 429 -24.33 -26.76 -2.22
C PRO A 429 -25.83 -26.52 -2.18
N GLY A 430 -26.25 -25.25 -2.37
CA GLY A 430 -27.67 -24.90 -2.32
C GLY A 430 -28.28 -24.78 -0.93
N PHE A 431 -27.49 -24.93 0.14
CA PHE A 431 -27.98 -24.80 1.52
C PHE A 431 -28.38 -23.38 1.89
N TYR A 432 -27.83 -22.37 1.19
CA TYR A 432 -28.14 -20.96 1.38
C TYR A 432 -28.90 -20.42 0.19
N PRO A 433 -30.12 -19.85 0.36
CA PRO A 433 -30.63 -18.97 -0.67
C PRO A 433 -29.74 -17.72 -0.72
N LEU A 434 -29.02 -17.53 -1.83
CA LEU A 434 -28.21 -16.34 -2.04
C LEU A 434 -29.14 -15.13 -2.11
N PRO A 435 -28.85 -14.04 -1.37
CA PRO A 435 -29.65 -12.83 -1.44
C PRO A 435 -29.49 -12.17 -2.82
N ALA A 436 -30.56 -11.62 -3.36
CA ALA A 436 -30.50 -10.79 -4.55
C ALA A 436 -29.62 -9.55 -4.29
N MET A 437 -28.90 -9.09 -5.30
CA MET A 437 -28.07 -7.88 -5.22
C MET A 437 -28.95 -6.66 -4.90
N PRO A 438 -28.67 -5.90 -3.83
CA PRO A 438 -29.47 -4.72 -3.52
C PRO A 438 -29.10 -3.52 -4.37
N ASN A 439 -30.05 -2.60 -4.57
CA ASN A 439 -29.80 -1.34 -5.21
C ASN A 439 -29.05 -0.39 -4.28
N GLN A 440 -27.97 0.24 -4.78
CA GLN A 440 -27.18 1.21 -4.03
C GLN A 440 -27.97 2.45 -3.67
N LYS A 441 -27.67 3.00 -2.48
CA LYS A 441 -28.11 4.34 -2.05
C LYS A 441 -26.89 5.12 -1.60
N GLN A 442 -26.93 6.45 -1.78
CA GLN A 442 -25.87 7.29 -1.27
C GLN A 442 -25.82 7.19 0.25
N ALA A 443 -24.66 6.80 0.77
CA ALA A 443 -24.45 6.62 2.20
C ALA A 443 -23.85 7.86 2.84
N TRP A 444 -22.84 8.46 2.20
CA TRP A 444 -22.21 9.68 2.71
C TRP A 444 -21.45 10.45 1.63
N ASN A 445 -21.15 11.72 1.95
CA ASN A 445 -20.31 12.64 1.21
C ASN A 445 -19.34 13.31 2.19
N GLU A 446 -18.07 13.39 1.82
CA GLU A 446 -17.03 14.03 2.61
C GLU A 446 -16.30 15.05 1.75
N THR A 447 -16.13 16.26 2.26
CA THR A 447 -15.35 17.31 1.62
C THR A 447 -14.30 17.79 2.60
N ASN A 448 -13.04 17.84 2.16
CA ASN A 448 -11.94 18.42 2.91
C ASN A 448 -11.37 19.61 2.16
N VAL A 449 -10.94 20.62 2.91
CA VAL A 449 -10.15 21.75 2.41
C VAL A 449 -8.92 21.86 3.29
N GLY A 450 -7.73 21.86 2.68
CA GLY A 450 -6.44 21.92 3.35
C GLY A 450 -5.64 23.14 2.94
N ILE A 451 -4.85 23.65 3.88
CA ILE A 451 -3.81 24.64 3.65
C ILE A 451 -2.55 24.10 4.30
N THR A 452 -1.48 23.94 3.54
CA THR A 452 -0.19 23.42 4.03
C THR A 452 0.91 24.43 3.75
N LEU A 453 1.69 24.73 4.79
CA LEU A 453 2.94 25.48 4.69
C LEU A 453 4.07 24.58 5.17
N MET A 454 5.17 24.56 4.44
CA MET A 454 6.36 23.76 4.76
C MET A 454 7.61 24.55 4.44
N ASP A 455 8.59 24.52 5.33
CA ASP A 455 9.93 25.07 5.12
C ASP A 455 11.00 24.07 5.55
N THR A 456 11.96 23.81 4.69
CA THR A 456 13.16 23.05 5.01
C THR A 456 14.36 23.99 4.98
N MET A 457 14.91 24.27 6.16
CA MET A 457 16.04 25.18 6.36
C MET A 457 17.34 24.38 6.42
N THR A 458 18.34 24.77 5.62
CA THR A 458 19.67 24.16 5.62
C THR A 458 20.70 25.20 6.01
N PHE A 459 21.51 24.93 7.04
CA PHE A 459 22.63 25.77 7.47
C PHE A 459 23.77 24.91 8.01
N GLY A 460 24.92 24.99 7.39
CA GLY A 460 26.08 24.18 7.72
C GLY A 460 25.76 22.67 7.63
N LYS A 461 25.82 21.97 8.78
CA LYS A 461 25.52 20.53 8.89
C LYS A 461 24.10 20.23 9.37
N TRP A 462 23.25 21.23 9.47
CA TRP A 462 21.91 21.12 10.02
C TRP A 462 20.86 21.31 8.94
N ASN A 463 19.83 20.46 8.98
CA ASN A 463 18.58 20.63 8.27
C ASN A 463 17.44 20.66 9.28
N VAL A 464 16.55 21.65 9.18
CA VAL A 464 15.35 21.81 10.02
C VAL A 464 14.14 21.80 9.10
N LEU A 465 13.21 20.89 9.38
CA LEU A 465 11.89 20.84 8.75
C LEU A 465 10.87 21.47 9.67
N LEU A 466 10.10 22.42 9.17
CA LEU A 466 8.91 22.96 9.83
C LEU A 466 7.74 22.90 8.86
N ALA A 467 6.63 22.30 9.29
CA ALA A 467 5.41 22.27 8.49
C ALA A 467 4.17 22.32 9.36
N ALA A 468 3.11 22.87 8.82
CA ALA A 468 1.78 22.86 9.41
C ALA A 468 0.72 22.68 8.33
N THR A 469 -0.23 21.79 8.59
CA THR A 469 -1.41 21.59 7.74
C THR A 469 -2.66 21.97 8.52
N HIS A 470 -3.39 23.00 8.08
CA HIS A 470 -4.71 23.31 8.55
C HIS A 470 -5.73 22.59 7.67
N LYS A 471 -6.56 21.71 8.25
CA LYS A 471 -7.55 20.93 7.52
C LYS A 471 -8.95 21.19 8.07
N ARG A 472 -9.88 21.51 7.17
CA ARG A 472 -11.33 21.58 7.47
C ARG A 472 -12.01 20.39 6.81
N GLU A 473 -12.87 19.73 7.56
CA GLU A 473 -13.65 18.58 7.14
C GLU A 473 -15.13 18.87 7.24
N TYR A 474 -15.87 18.48 6.22
CA TYR A 474 -17.34 18.50 6.18
C TYR A 474 -17.84 17.13 5.75
N ILE A 475 -18.67 16.49 6.58
CA ILE A 475 -19.22 15.16 6.35
C ILE A 475 -20.76 15.25 6.38
N GLU A 476 -21.38 14.63 5.37
CA GLU A 476 -22.83 14.41 5.32
C GLU A 476 -23.08 12.90 5.32
N VAL A 477 -23.81 12.39 6.27
CA VAL A 477 -24.20 10.97 6.40
C VAL A 477 -25.70 10.86 6.10
N TYR A 478 -26.02 10.37 4.91
CA TYR A 478 -27.40 10.29 4.42
C TYR A 478 -28.22 9.17 5.08
N THR A 479 -27.57 8.15 5.61
CA THR A 479 -28.25 7.02 6.27
C THR A 479 -28.99 7.40 7.55
N ASN A 480 -28.59 8.48 8.22
CA ASN A 480 -29.20 9.01 9.43
C ASN A 480 -29.41 10.52 9.40
N ASN A 481 -29.27 11.14 8.23
CA ASN A 481 -29.45 12.58 7.99
C ASN A 481 -28.64 13.48 8.95
N THR A 482 -27.35 13.15 9.13
CA THR A 482 -26.45 13.85 10.05
C THR A 482 -25.33 14.54 9.28
N THR A 483 -24.91 15.72 9.78
CA THR A 483 -23.76 16.46 9.26
C THR A 483 -22.73 16.72 10.35
N ALA A 484 -21.45 16.75 9.98
CA ALA A 484 -20.34 17.07 10.85
C ALA A 484 -19.41 18.10 10.21
N ARG A 485 -18.88 19.02 11.02
CA ARG A 485 -17.85 19.98 10.61
C ARG A 485 -16.73 19.98 11.62
N ASN A 486 -15.51 19.79 11.13
CA ASN A 486 -14.32 19.72 11.96
C ASN A 486 -13.20 20.58 11.39
N SER A 487 -12.29 21.00 12.26
CA SER A 487 -11.10 21.75 11.86
C SER A 487 -9.93 21.37 12.77
N ASN A 488 -8.76 21.14 12.16
CA ASN A 488 -7.54 20.76 12.89
C ASN A 488 -6.32 21.42 12.26
N ILE A 489 -5.33 21.73 13.10
CA ILE A 489 -3.97 22.10 12.69
C ILE A 489 -3.06 20.94 13.10
N LEU A 490 -2.29 20.44 12.16
CA LEU A 490 -1.41 19.27 12.30
C LEU A 490 0.04 19.73 12.04
N PRO A 491 0.84 19.88 13.11
CA PRO A 491 2.24 20.24 12.97
C PRO A 491 3.07 19.02 12.52
N THR A 492 4.12 19.30 11.78
CA THR A 492 5.23 18.40 11.49
C THR A 492 6.51 19.16 11.61
N TRP A 493 7.47 18.67 12.37
CA TRP A 493 8.77 19.28 12.48
C TRP A 493 9.87 18.23 12.66
N GLY A 494 11.08 18.60 12.28
CA GLY A 494 12.20 17.70 12.40
C GLY A 494 13.54 18.43 12.34
N LEU A 495 14.53 17.78 12.93
CA LEU A 495 15.91 18.23 12.96
C LEU A 495 16.80 17.11 12.44
N THR A 496 17.66 17.42 11.48
CA THR A 496 18.67 16.48 10.98
C THR A 496 20.05 17.12 11.12
N TYR A 497 20.98 16.40 11.74
CA TYR A 497 22.40 16.76 11.83
C TYR A 497 23.22 15.81 10.97
N LYS A 498 24.03 16.35 10.05
CA LYS A 498 24.92 15.60 9.16
C LYS A 498 26.38 15.79 9.61
N PRO A 499 26.90 14.95 10.54
CA PRO A 499 28.31 15.01 10.92
C PRO A 499 29.25 14.78 9.73
N THR A 500 28.84 13.90 8.80
CA THR A 500 29.48 13.66 7.51
C THR A 500 28.47 13.70 6.37
N ARG A 501 28.92 13.69 5.12
CA ARG A 501 28.03 13.62 3.95
C ARG A 501 27.19 12.34 3.88
N ASN A 502 27.67 11.29 4.53
CA ASN A 502 27.08 9.94 4.47
C ASN A 502 26.30 9.55 5.73
N THR A 503 26.31 10.41 6.76
CA THR A 503 25.66 10.12 8.03
C THR A 503 24.68 11.23 8.38
N ALA A 504 23.47 10.86 8.77
CA ALA A 504 22.46 11.76 9.28
C ALA A 504 21.90 11.24 10.60
N VAL A 505 21.92 12.06 11.64
CA VAL A 505 21.21 11.84 12.90
C VAL A 505 20.00 12.75 12.91
N TYR A 506 18.83 12.23 13.19
CA TYR A 506 17.61 13.00 13.10
C TYR A 506 16.66 12.78 14.27
N TYR A 507 15.84 13.79 14.52
CA TYR A 507 14.65 13.70 15.33
C TYR A 507 13.47 14.30 14.55
N GLY A 508 12.33 13.62 14.54
CA GLY A 508 11.12 14.08 13.87
C GLY A 508 9.87 13.91 14.72
N HIS A 509 8.98 14.90 14.60
CA HIS A 509 7.63 14.88 15.14
C HIS A 509 6.63 15.05 14.01
N THR A 510 5.68 14.13 13.89
CA THR A 510 4.69 14.11 12.82
C THR A 510 3.31 13.82 13.39
N GLU A 511 2.28 14.47 12.83
CA GLU A 511 0.90 14.25 13.24
C GLU A 511 -0.03 13.99 12.05
N SER A 512 -1.12 13.30 12.32
CA SER A 512 -2.27 13.16 11.43
C SER A 512 -3.55 12.96 12.25
N PHE A 513 -4.72 12.98 11.60
CA PHE A 513 -5.97 12.68 12.27
C PHE A 513 -6.82 11.70 11.45
N SER A 514 -7.62 10.89 12.14
CA SER A 514 -8.73 10.19 11.53
C SER A 514 -9.97 11.09 11.56
N ARG A 515 -10.81 11.00 10.53
CA ARG A 515 -12.01 11.83 10.41
C ARG A 515 -12.92 11.77 11.63
N GLY A 516 -13.80 12.77 11.78
CA GLY A 516 -14.90 12.74 12.71
C GLY A 516 -15.83 11.53 12.50
N TYR A 517 -16.56 11.17 13.53
CA TYR A 517 -17.42 9.98 13.52
C TYR A 517 -18.84 10.35 13.94
N VAL A 518 -19.82 9.93 13.16
CA VAL A 518 -21.21 10.03 13.57
C VAL A 518 -21.62 8.71 14.22
N VAL A 519 -22.00 8.76 15.49
CA VAL A 519 -22.46 7.57 16.23
C VAL A 519 -23.78 7.10 15.66
N THR A 520 -23.81 5.91 15.10
CA THR A 520 -25.02 5.28 14.56
C THR A 520 -25.46 4.13 15.44
N ASN A 521 -26.59 3.52 15.18
CA ASN A 521 -27.14 2.37 15.91
C ASN A 521 -27.70 2.74 17.29
N PRO A 522 -28.92 3.31 17.31
CA PRO A 522 -29.61 3.71 18.58
C PRO A 522 -29.97 2.52 19.46
N THR A 523 -29.98 1.29 18.96
CA THR A 523 -30.24 0.10 19.79
C THR A 523 -28.99 -0.36 20.56
N LYS A 524 -27.82 0.17 20.23
CA LYS A 524 -26.55 -0.14 20.91
C LYS A 524 -26.01 1.03 21.72
N TYR A 525 -26.15 2.27 21.21
CA TYR A 525 -25.51 3.43 21.80
C TYR A 525 -26.51 4.44 22.34
N VAL A 526 -26.33 4.85 23.60
CA VAL A 526 -27.10 5.91 24.22
C VAL A 526 -26.87 7.29 23.60
N ASN A 527 -25.73 7.47 22.93
CA ASN A 527 -25.35 8.68 22.22
C ASN A 527 -25.45 8.55 20.68
N ALA A 528 -26.34 7.72 20.19
CA ALA A 528 -26.63 7.65 18.76
C ALA A 528 -27.09 9.01 18.22
N GLY A 529 -26.51 9.45 17.10
CA GLY A 529 -26.72 10.78 16.54
C GLY A 529 -25.62 11.80 16.94
N GLU A 530 -24.85 11.53 18.01
CA GLU A 530 -23.73 12.38 18.40
C GLU A 530 -22.61 12.36 17.35
N VAL A 531 -22.02 13.53 17.08
CA VAL A 531 -20.87 13.69 16.21
C VAL A 531 -19.62 13.79 17.07
N LEU A 532 -18.77 12.76 17.02
CA LEU A 532 -17.48 12.77 17.68
C LEU A 532 -16.45 13.49 16.80
N PRO A 533 -15.55 14.30 17.39
CA PRO A 533 -14.52 15.01 16.65
C PRO A 533 -13.48 14.07 16.03
N PRO A 534 -12.65 14.55 15.07
CA PRO A 534 -11.47 13.85 14.61
C PRO A 534 -10.51 13.57 15.76
N VAL A 535 -9.97 12.34 15.80
CA VAL A 535 -8.96 11.96 16.79
C VAL A 535 -7.56 12.02 16.19
N ARG A 536 -6.61 12.60 16.93
CA ARG A 536 -5.25 12.82 16.50
C ARG A 536 -4.36 11.61 16.82
N SER A 537 -3.52 11.26 15.85
CA SER A 537 -2.39 10.36 16.08
C SER A 537 -1.08 11.12 15.84
N LYS A 538 -0.07 10.84 16.64
CA LYS A 538 1.22 11.51 16.57
C LYS A 538 2.38 10.53 16.73
N GLN A 539 3.51 10.87 16.12
CA GLN A 539 4.75 10.11 16.22
C GLN A 539 5.91 11.02 16.62
N ASN A 540 6.77 10.49 17.46
CA ASN A 540 8.11 10.99 17.70
C ASN A 540 9.11 9.92 17.28
N GLU A 541 10.14 10.30 16.53
CA GLU A 541 11.14 9.37 16.02
C GLU A 541 12.53 9.97 16.11
N LEU A 542 13.46 9.21 16.68
CA LEU A 542 14.90 9.51 16.74
C LEU A 542 15.64 8.43 15.96
N GLY A 543 16.52 8.83 15.03
CA GLY A 543 17.22 7.82 14.26
C GLY A 543 18.55 8.28 13.68
N VAL A 544 19.24 7.29 13.10
CA VAL A 544 20.51 7.45 12.39
C VAL A 544 20.40 6.78 11.04
N LYS A 545 20.81 7.48 9.99
CA LYS A 545 20.96 6.96 8.62
C LYS A 545 22.42 7.02 8.23
N TYR A 546 22.93 5.93 7.70
CA TYR A 546 24.30 5.83 7.22
C TYR A 546 24.32 5.20 5.82
N GLU A 547 24.86 5.91 4.85
CA GLU A 547 25.05 5.39 3.49
C GLU A 547 26.54 5.25 3.19
N ASN A 548 26.97 4.08 2.76
CA ASN A 548 28.33 3.85 2.29
C ASN A 548 28.33 2.98 1.03
N LYS A 549 28.89 3.51 -0.06
CA LYS A 549 29.03 2.80 -1.35
C LYS A 549 27.71 2.19 -1.85
N GLY A 550 26.57 2.88 -1.60
CA GLY A 550 25.24 2.41 -2.00
C GLY A 550 24.59 1.38 -1.08
N LEU A 551 25.16 1.17 0.12
CA LEU A 551 24.53 0.45 1.22
C LEU A 551 23.97 1.48 2.21
N LEU A 552 22.65 1.52 2.37
CA LEU A 552 21.96 2.35 3.36
C LEU A 552 21.58 1.50 4.57
N THR A 553 22.03 1.92 5.74
CA THR A 553 21.60 1.39 7.04
C THR A 553 20.83 2.49 7.77
N THR A 554 19.64 2.16 8.27
CA THR A 554 18.83 3.06 9.10
C THR A 554 18.51 2.38 10.41
N PHE A 555 18.74 3.08 11.51
CA PHE A 555 18.25 2.69 12.83
C PHE A 555 17.35 3.79 13.37
N ALA A 556 16.15 3.43 13.83
CA ALA A 556 15.16 4.35 14.35
C ALA A 556 14.54 3.85 15.64
N LEU A 557 14.41 4.74 16.62
CA LEU A 557 13.57 4.58 17.81
C LEU A 557 12.33 5.43 17.63
N PHE A 558 11.15 4.85 17.81
CA PHE A 558 9.90 5.57 17.59
C PHE A 558 8.88 5.35 18.71
N GLN A 559 8.00 6.32 18.85
CA GLN A 559 6.76 6.21 19.62
C GLN A 559 5.61 6.77 18.78
N ILE A 560 4.55 5.96 18.60
CA ILE A 560 3.30 6.38 17.97
C ILE A 560 2.19 6.34 19.03
N ASP A 561 1.54 7.46 19.24
CA ASP A 561 0.31 7.58 20.01
C ASP A 561 -0.85 7.51 19.00
N GLU A 562 -1.52 6.36 18.92
CA GLU A 562 -2.70 6.20 18.09
C GLU A 562 -3.96 6.50 18.89
N ALA A 563 -4.67 7.55 18.50
CA ALA A 563 -5.97 7.82 19.07
C ALA A 563 -6.99 6.78 18.61
N ASN A 564 -7.83 6.33 19.53
CA ASN A 564 -8.79 5.26 19.33
C ASN A 564 -10.16 5.62 19.90
N ARG A 565 -11.19 4.96 19.39
CA ARG A 565 -12.57 5.03 19.90
C ARG A 565 -12.98 3.68 20.44
N TYR A 566 -13.84 3.68 21.47
CA TYR A 566 -14.28 2.42 22.09
C TYR A 566 -15.70 2.52 22.66
N ASP A 567 -16.27 1.36 22.96
CA ASP A 567 -17.56 1.21 23.63
C ASP A 567 -17.36 1.33 25.15
N GLN A 568 -17.90 2.37 25.79
CA GLN A 568 -17.97 2.54 27.22
C GLN A 568 -19.35 2.04 27.70
N ALA A 569 -19.38 1.19 28.70
CA ALA A 569 -20.66 0.72 29.26
C ALA A 569 -21.48 1.90 29.84
N ALA A 570 -22.77 1.97 29.47
CA ALA A 570 -23.71 3.04 29.90
C ALA A 570 -24.90 2.53 30.69
N GLY A 571 -24.85 1.28 31.13
CA GLY A 571 -25.98 0.62 31.89
C GLY A 571 -26.99 -0.03 30.94
N ALA A 572 -27.86 -0.89 31.52
CA ALA A 572 -28.94 -1.59 30.81
C ALA A 572 -28.54 -2.30 29.50
N GLY A 573 -27.30 -2.79 29.40
CA GLY A 573 -26.78 -3.42 28.18
C GLY A 573 -26.46 -2.46 27.04
N MET A 574 -26.58 -1.16 27.24
CA MET A 574 -26.25 -0.10 26.31
C MET A 574 -24.82 0.38 26.51
N PHE A 575 -24.26 1.00 25.44
CA PHE A 575 -22.93 1.58 25.43
C PHE A 575 -23.00 3.07 25.10
N ARG A 576 -21.99 3.83 25.49
CA ARG A 576 -21.64 5.12 24.94
C ARG A 576 -20.40 4.95 24.05
N TYR A 577 -20.45 5.41 22.82
CA TYR A 577 -19.26 5.43 21.96
C TYR A 577 -18.45 6.68 22.26
N VAL A 578 -17.19 6.51 22.62
CA VAL A 578 -16.30 7.60 23.05
C VAL A 578 -15.00 7.61 22.23
N ASP A 579 -14.33 8.77 22.18
CA ASP A 579 -13.17 9.04 21.30
C ASP A 579 -11.86 9.33 22.07
N ASP A 580 -11.83 9.05 23.36
CA ASP A 580 -10.69 9.32 24.21
C ASP A 580 -9.76 8.12 24.47
N GLY A 581 -9.96 7.05 23.69
CA GLY A 581 -9.10 5.86 23.73
C GLY A 581 -7.72 6.12 23.14
N LYS A 582 -6.73 5.32 23.58
CA LYS A 582 -5.35 5.44 23.13
C LYS A 582 -4.66 4.09 23.10
N ASN A 583 -3.96 3.82 21.99
CA ASN A 583 -2.96 2.79 21.88
C ASN A 583 -1.57 3.43 21.77
N LEU A 584 -0.58 2.79 22.36
CA LEU A 584 0.80 3.26 22.38
C LEU A 584 1.69 2.22 21.70
N TYR A 585 2.41 2.63 20.65
CA TYR A 585 3.36 1.78 19.95
C TYR A 585 4.76 2.36 20.12
N ARG A 586 5.64 1.66 20.82
CA ARG A 586 7.04 2.00 20.99
C ARG A 586 7.89 0.95 20.32
N GLY A 587 8.94 1.36 19.64
CA GLY A 587 9.76 0.37 18.94
C GLY A 587 11.13 0.85 18.55
N ALA A 588 11.92 -0.14 18.10
CA ALA A 588 13.20 0.05 17.45
C ALA A 588 13.20 -0.67 16.12
N GLU A 589 13.61 0.01 15.06
CA GLU A 589 13.64 -0.51 13.70
C GLU A 589 15.05 -0.38 13.13
N LEU A 590 15.60 -1.49 12.62
CA LEU A 590 16.85 -1.52 11.88
C LEU A 590 16.56 -1.97 10.46
N THR A 591 17.01 -1.20 9.45
CA THR A 591 16.97 -1.63 8.06
C THR A 591 18.34 -1.59 7.42
N VAL A 592 18.64 -2.55 6.55
CA VAL A 592 19.88 -2.66 5.78
C VAL A 592 19.52 -2.94 4.32
N ASN A 593 19.94 -2.05 3.42
CA ASN A 593 19.52 -2.13 2.02
C ASN A 593 20.66 -1.70 1.10
N GLY A 594 21.05 -2.58 0.20
CA GLY A 594 22.10 -2.32 -0.78
C GLY A 594 23.11 -3.45 -0.90
N ARG A 595 24.22 -3.17 -1.57
CA ARG A 595 25.27 -4.16 -1.83
C ARG A 595 26.16 -4.33 -0.61
N ILE A 596 26.22 -5.55 -0.06
CA ILE A 596 27.07 -5.93 1.08
C ILE A 596 28.38 -6.61 0.66
N ALA A 597 28.44 -7.14 -0.56
CA ALA A 597 29.65 -7.71 -1.19
C ALA A 597 29.58 -7.53 -2.71
N PRO A 598 30.66 -7.70 -3.47
CA PRO A 598 30.69 -7.39 -4.91
C PRO A 598 29.54 -7.96 -5.75
N ARG A 599 29.04 -9.14 -5.41
CA ARG A 599 27.96 -9.86 -6.10
C ARG A 599 26.74 -10.10 -5.20
N LEU A 600 26.69 -9.55 -3.98
CA LEU A 600 25.65 -9.81 -3.00
C LEU A 600 24.96 -8.54 -2.55
N THR A 601 23.67 -8.46 -2.80
CA THR A 601 22.77 -7.39 -2.33
C THR A 601 21.91 -7.93 -1.18
N ALA A 602 21.80 -7.16 -0.11
CA ALA A 602 20.88 -7.43 1.01
C ALA A 602 19.75 -6.41 1.02
N THR A 603 18.56 -6.83 1.42
CA THR A 603 17.43 -5.97 1.71
C THR A 603 16.64 -6.53 2.88
N GLY A 604 16.24 -5.66 3.81
CA GLY A 604 15.41 -6.06 4.93
C GLY A 604 15.80 -5.39 6.23
N GLY A 605 15.50 -6.06 7.34
CA GLY A 605 15.75 -5.53 8.68
C GLY A 605 14.98 -6.24 9.77
N LEU A 606 14.98 -5.62 10.93
CA LEU A 606 14.39 -6.12 12.17
C LEU A 606 13.57 -5.02 12.83
N LEU A 607 12.38 -5.37 13.32
CA LEU A 607 11.52 -4.52 14.14
C LEU A 607 11.34 -5.16 15.51
N TYR A 608 11.61 -4.39 16.57
CA TYR A 608 11.08 -4.61 17.91
C TYR A 608 9.92 -3.66 18.15
N LEU A 609 8.80 -4.16 18.67
CA LEU A 609 7.59 -3.41 18.90
C LEU A 609 6.95 -3.74 20.24
N ASP A 610 6.80 -2.73 21.08
CA ASP A 610 5.98 -2.77 22.30
C ASP A 610 4.69 -1.98 22.04
N ALA A 611 3.64 -2.68 21.61
CA ALA A 611 2.34 -2.12 21.29
C ALA A 611 1.36 -2.40 22.43
N THR A 612 0.95 -1.38 23.18
CA THR A 612 0.10 -1.50 24.35
C THR A 612 -1.13 -0.60 24.27
N ARG A 613 -2.21 -1.02 24.88
CA ARG A 613 -3.40 -0.19 25.06
C ARG A 613 -3.17 0.71 26.27
N ASP A 614 -3.15 2.01 26.04
CA ASP A 614 -2.88 3.02 27.08
C ASP A 614 -4.16 3.47 27.77
N LYS A 615 -5.24 3.67 26.99
CA LYS A 615 -6.54 4.07 27.49
C LYS A 615 -7.67 3.25 26.87
N THR A 616 -8.43 2.54 27.70
CA THR A 616 -9.54 1.67 27.29
C THR A 616 -10.75 1.88 28.22
N ALA A 617 -11.89 1.31 27.87
CA ALA A 617 -13.12 1.37 28.63
C ALA A 617 -12.91 0.95 30.10
N GLY A 618 -13.13 1.88 31.03
CA GLY A 618 -12.91 1.65 32.46
C GLY A 618 -11.50 1.19 32.85
N GLY A 619 -10.51 1.35 31.98
CA GLY A 619 -9.14 0.89 32.22
C GLY A 619 -8.94 -0.63 32.18
N ALA A 620 -9.97 -1.41 31.88
CA ALA A 620 -9.97 -2.88 32.00
C ALA A 620 -8.90 -3.60 31.17
N ASN A 621 -8.44 -2.98 30.08
CA ASN A 621 -7.44 -3.53 29.18
C ASN A 621 -6.18 -2.67 29.09
N ASN A 622 -6.00 -1.69 29.98
CA ASN A 622 -4.80 -0.87 30.02
C ASN A 622 -3.55 -1.74 30.27
N GLY A 623 -2.45 -1.43 29.58
CA GLY A 623 -1.21 -2.19 29.63
C GLY A 623 -1.21 -3.51 28.86
N ARG A 624 -2.37 -3.98 28.33
CA ARG A 624 -2.41 -5.17 27.47
C ARG A 624 -1.86 -4.88 26.10
N PHE A 625 -1.25 -5.89 25.48
CA PHE A 625 -0.80 -5.79 24.09
C PHE A 625 -1.97 -5.50 23.14
N VAL A 626 -1.72 -4.69 22.13
CA VAL A 626 -2.64 -4.48 21.01
C VAL A 626 -2.82 -5.79 20.26
N ASN A 627 -4.08 -6.14 19.98
CA ASN A 627 -4.41 -7.38 19.27
C ASN A 627 -3.67 -7.50 17.94
N GLY A 628 -3.20 -8.69 17.62
CA GLY A 628 -2.56 -9.04 16.34
C GLY A 628 -1.18 -8.42 16.09
N ALA A 629 -0.70 -7.52 16.97
CA ALA A 629 0.64 -6.96 16.87
C ALA A 629 1.68 -7.90 17.46
N ALA A 630 2.70 -8.26 16.68
CA ALA A 630 3.81 -9.08 17.16
C ALA A 630 4.93 -8.21 17.74
N LYS A 631 5.57 -8.70 18.81
CA LYS A 631 6.66 -8.00 19.49
C LYS A 631 7.93 -7.91 18.65
N TRP A 632 8.15 -8.89 17.80
CA TRP A 632 9.30 -8.97 16.91
C TRP A 632 8.87 -9.34 15.50
N SER A 633 9.46 -8.71 14.51
CA SER A 633 9.35 -9.12 13.11
C SER A 633 10.63 -8.81 12.37
N GLY A 634 10.94 -9.61 11.36
CA GLY A 634 12.15 -9.42 10.58
C GLY A 634 12.03 -9.97 9.18
N VAL A 635 12.84 -9.44 8.28
CA VAL A 635 13.05 -9.94 6.93
C VAL A 635 14.51 -9.84 6.57
N LEU A 636 15.02 -10.85 5.89
CA LEU A 636 16.34 -10.86 5.28
C LEU A 636 16.21 -11.40 3.86
N GLY A 637 16.29 -10.51 2.89
CA GLY A 637 16.39 -10.82 1.47
C GLY A 637 17.83 -10.72 0.99
N LEU A 638 18.28 -11.71 0.25
CA LEU A 638 19.59 -11.78 -0.38
C LEU A 638 19.41 -12.03 -1.87
N ASP A 639 20.10 -11.24 -2.69
CA ASP A 639 20.15 -11.35 -4.15
C ASP A 639 21.62 -11.51 -4.52
N TYR A 640 21.99 -12.73 -4.95
CA TYR A 640 23.35 -13.11 -5.30
C TYR A 640 23.53 -13.29 -6.81
N ALA A 641 24.31 -12.42 -7.42
CA ALA A 641 24.70 -12.54 -8.83
C ALA A 641 25.72 -13.68 -8.99
N LEU A 642 25.23 -14.92 -9.17
CA LEU A 642 26.06 -16.12 -9.34
C LEU A 642 26.97 -15.98 -10.57
N THR A 643 26.36 -15.55 -11.67
CA THR A 643 27.07 -15.16 -12.91
C THR A 643 26.52 -13.83 -13.41
N ASP A 644 27.00 -13.32 -14.53
CA ASP A 644 26.43 -12.14 -15.19
C ASP A 644 25.00 -12.39 -15.71
N GLN A 645 24.64 -13.65 -15.91
CA GLN A 645 23.37 -14.09 -16.45
C GLN A 645 22.40 -14.59 -15.36
N ILE A 646 22.91 -15.12 -14.23
CA ILE A 646 22.11 -15.81 -13.22
C ILE A 646 22.18 -15.06 -11.89
N ASP A 647 21.01 -14.67 -11.38
CA ASP A 647 20.85 -14.22 -10.00
C ASP A 647 20.08 -15.29 -9.20
N LEU A 648 20.55 -15.56 -7.99
CA LEU A 648 19.87 -16.39 -7.00
C LEU A 648 19.27 -15.48 -5.92
N ILE A 649 18.03 -15.73 -5.57
CA ILE A 649 17.26 -14.92 -4.60
C ILE A 649 16.84 -15.81 -3.44
N GLY A 650 17.10 -15.36 -2.22
CA GLY A 650 16.62 -15.97 -0.99
C GLY A 650 16.00 -14.93 -0.11
N ARG A 651 14.83 -15.20 0.50
CA ARG A 651 14.22 -14.31 1.48
C ARG A 651 13.66 -15.09 2.66
N LEU A 652 14.12 -14.74 3.84
CA LEU A 652 13.60 -15.24 5.10
C LEU A 652 12.67 -14.19 5.71
N ASN A 653 11.42 -14.55 5.99
CA ASN A 653 10.48 -13.72 6.73
C ASN A 653 10.24 -14.37 8.09
N TRP A 654 10.34 -13.57 9.15
CA TRP A 654 10.14 -14.02 10.52
C TRP A 654 9.16 -13.11 11.27
N MET A 655 8.25 -13.72 12.02
CA MET A 655 7.29 -13.07 12.90
C MET A 655 7.28 -13.79 14.24
N GLY A 656 7.44 -13.04 15.33
CA GLY A 656 7.27 -13.53 16.69
C GLY A 656 5.81 -13.76 17.07
N LYS A 657 5.57 -14.17 18.30
CA LYS A 657 4.20 -14.31 18.84
C LYS A 657 3.45 -12.97 18.85
N ALA A 658 2.17 -13.01 18.51
CA ALA A 658 1.22 -11.95 18.73
C ALA A 658 0.12 -12.42 19.70
N TYR A 659 -0.76 -11.52 20.13
CA TYR A 659 -1.85 -11.85 21.05
C TYR A 659 -3.17 -11.31 20.56
N ILE A 660 -4.26 -12.01 20.90
CA ILE A 660 -5.65 -11.53 20.69
C ILE A 660 -6.43 -11.72 21.98
N ASP A 661 -7.45 -10.88 22.20
CA ASP A 661 -8.42 -11.10 23.26
C ASP A 661 -9.19 -12.40 22.99
N SER A 662 -9.40 -13.21 24.01
CA SER A 662 -10.08 -14.50 23.93
C SER A 662 -10.81 -14.81 25.23
N ASN A 663 -11.57 -15.92 25.23
CA ASN A 663 -12.26 -16.45 26.41
C ASN A 663 -11.34 -17.26 27.35
N SER A 664 -10.03 -17.23 27.13
CA SER A 664 -9.08 -17.91 28.04
C SER A 664 -9.11 -17.28 29.43
N PRO A 665 -8.70 -18.01 30.50
CA PRO A 665 -8.63 -17.46 31.86
C PRO A 665 -7.77 -16.19 31.96
N ALA A 666 -6.73 -16.05 31.11
CA ALA A 666 -5.91 -14.85 31.01
C ALA A 666 -6.56 -13.73 30.18
N GLY A 667 -7.77 -13.94 29.65
CA GLY A 667 -8.48 -13.00 28.77
C GLY A 667 -7.84 -12.80 27.40
N ARG A 668 -6.83 -13.61 27.02
CA ARG A 668 -6.09 -13.53 25.75
C ARG A 668 -5.54 -14.88 25.33
N ALA A 669 -5.34 -15.04 24.03
CA ALA A 669 -4.63 -16.18 23.44
C ALA A 669 -3.47 -15.72 22.57
N ALA A 670 -2.39 -16.50 22.55
CA ALA A 670 -1.25 -16.24 21.68
C ALA A 670 -1.53 -16.73 20.27
N ILE A 671 -1.16 -15.93 19.28
CA ILE A 671 -0.97 -16.35 17.88
C ILE A 671 0.46 -16.83 17.75
N PRO A 672 0.72 -18.10 17.42
CA PRO A 672 2.08 -18.62 17.28
C PRO A 672 2.91 -17.86 16.25
N GLY A 673 4.19 -17.67 16.54
CA GLY A 673 5.14 -17.10 15.60
C GLY A 673 5.44 -18.05 14.43
N TYR A 674 5.98 -17.49 13.35
CA TYR A 674 6.32 -18.26 12.16
C TYR A 674 7.58 -17.74 11.47
N THR A 675 8.16 -18.62 10.63
CA THR A 675 9.24 -18.30 9.71
C THR A 675 8.90 -18.90 8.37
N THR A 676 9.08 -18.13 7.28
CA THR A 676 8.92 -18.61 5.91
C THR A 676 10.18 -18.33 5.10
N LEU A 677 10.45 -19.18 4.13
CA LEU A 677 11.55 -19.06 3.18
C LEU A 677 10.98 -18.93 1.78
N ASP A 678 11.40 -17.87 1.07
CA ASP A 678 11.15 -17.71 -0.34
C ASP A 678 12.48 -17.91 -1.11
N LEU A 679 12.43 -18.60 -2.24
CA LEU A 679 13.57 -18.88 -3.08
C LEU A 679 13.28 -18.45 -4.52
N GLY A 680 14.29 -17.97 -5.21
CA GLY A 680 14.13 -17.54 -6.60
C GLY A 680 15.40 -17.63 -7.42
N MET A 681 15.21 -17.64 -8.72
CA MET A 681 16.31 -17.57 -9.71
C MET A 681 15.86 -16.70 -10.87
N LYS A 682 16.75 -15.84 -11.34
CA LYS A 682 16.60 -15.10 -12.59
C LYS A 682 17.69 -15.51 -13.57
N TYR A 683 17.31 -15.72 -14.82
CA TYR A 683 18.23 -16.05 -15.89
C TYR A 683 18.03 -15.10 -17.07
N ARG A 684 19.08 -14.37 -17.41
CA ARG A 684 19.12 -13.43 -18.54
C ARG A 684 19.77 -14.11 -19.75
N THR A 685 19.06 -14.13 -20.85
CA THR A 685 19.49 -14.73 -22.11
C THR A 685 18.97 -13.91 -23.30
N LYS A 686 19.02 -14.46 -24.49
CA LYS A 686 18.45 -13.88 -25.70
C LYS A 686 17.62 -14.91 -26.47
N LEU A 687 16.60 -14.43 -27.14
CA LEU A 687 15.80 -15.18 -28.12
C LEU A 687 15.85 -14.40 -29.45
N ASN A 688 16.49 -14.96 -30.48
CA ASN A 688 16.69 -14.26 -31.76
C ASN A 688 17.25 -12.83 -31.58
N ASP A 689 18.34 -12.70 -30.81
CA ASP A 689 19.00 -11.44 -30.42
C ASP A 689 18.20 -10.50 -29.52
N MET A 690 16.93 -10.75 -29.26
CA MET A 690 16.12 -10.00 -28.30
C MET A 690 16.42 -10.45 -26.87
N PRO A 691 16.65 -9.53 -25.92
CA PRO A 691 16.84 -9.88 -24.51
C PRO A 691 15.62 -10.61 -23.95
N LEU A 692 15.88 -11.74 -23.29
CA LEU A 692 14.88 -12.58 -22.63
C LEU A 692 15.27 -12.79 -21.17
N ASP A 693 14.42 -12.30 -20.27
CA ASP A 693 14.57 -12.47 -18.83
C ASP A 693 13.60 -13.56 -18.36
N LEU A 694 14.12 -14.65 -17.82
CA LEU A 694 13.33 -15.71 -17.18
C LEU A 694 13.45 -15.59 -15.67
N SER A 695 12.32 -15.71 -14.95
CA SER A 695 12.30 -15.68 -13.51
C SER A 695 11.46 -16.83 -12.96
N LEU A 696 11.99 -17.51 -11.96
CA LEU A 696 11.29 -18.54 -11.19
C LEU A 696 11.32 -18.12 -9.72
N MET A 697 10.16 -18.01 -9.08
CA MET A 697 10.01 -17.74 -7.66
C MET A 697 9.18 -18.81 -6.98
N CYS A 698 9.60 -19.20 -5.79
CA CYS A 698 8.89 -20.12 -4.90
C CYS A 698 8.66 -19.43 -3.56
N TYR A 699 7.47 -18.87 -3.37
CA TYR A 699 7.07 -18.26 -2.10
C TYR A 699 6.65 -19.34 -1.11
N ASN A 700 7.00 -19.15 0.17
CA ASN A 700 6.77 -20.13 1.23
C ASN A 700 7.28 -21.53 0.82
N ALA A 701 8.53 -21.65 0.42
CA ALA A 701 9.13 -22.87 -0.14
C ALA A 701 8.99 -24.09 0.79
N THR A 702 8.99 -23.88 2.10
CA THR A 702 8.76 -24.94 3.12
C THR A 702 7.29 -25.35 3.26
N ASN A 703 6.37 -24.68 2.55
CA ASN A 703 4.91 -24.91 2.61
C ASN A 703 4.34 -24.86 4.03
N ARG A 704 4.84 -23.93 4.85
CA ARG A 704 4.40 -23.78 6.23
C ARG A 704 3.02 -23.10 6.29
N SER A 705 2.08 -23.69 7.02
CA SER A 705 0.82 -23.04 7.39
C SER A 705 1.00 -22.28 8.70
N TYR A 706 0.44 -21.06 8.79
CA TYR A 706 0.52 -20.22 9.98
C TYR A 706 -0.64 -19.23 10.03
N TRP A 707 -0.93 -18.74 11.24
CA TRP A 707 -1.90 -17.69 11.47
C TRP A 707 -1.27 -16.31 11.29
N MET A 708 -1.98 -15.42 10.64
CA MET A 708 -1.55 -14.03 10.39
C MET A 708 -2.36 -13.06 11.26
N GLY A 709 -1.71 -12.47 12.27
CA GLY A 709 -2.33 -11.47 13.12
C GLY A 709 -2.72 -10.20 12.34
N ARG A 710 -3.84 -9.60 12.71
CA ARG A 710 -4.32 -8.32 12.17
C ARG A 710 -4.23 -7.25 13.25
N GLY A 711 -3.44 -6.20 13.02
CA GLY A 711 -3.23 -5.12 13.97
C GLY A 711 -4.54 -4.49 14.46
N GLY A 712 -4.69 -4.35 15.78
CA GLY A 712 -5.89 -3.79 16.41
C GLY A 712 -7.13 -4.68 16.40
N SER A 713 -7.07 -5.92 15.89
CA SER A 713 -8.24 -6.77 15.70
C SER A 713 -8.09 -8.13 16.39
N THR A 714 -9.21 -8.68 16.83
CA THR A 714 -9.33 -10.08 17.29
C THR A 714 -9.47 -11.08 16.14
N THR A 715 -9.62 -10.58 14.90
CA THR A 715 -9.65 -11.40 13.71
C THR A 715 -8.25 -11.60 13.15
N PHE A 716 -8.02 -12.70 12.50
CA PHE A 716 -6.74 -13.04 11.90
C PHE A 716 -6.94 -13.85 10.61
N GLY A 717 -5.91 -13.91 9.78
CA GLY A 717 -5.91 -14.65 8.52
C GLY A 717 -5.18 -15.99 8.63
N LEU A 718 -5.35 -16.84 7.63
CA LEU A 718 -4.54 -18.02 7.40
C LEU A 718 -3.56 -17.75 6.26
N SER A 719 -2.35 -18.28 6.35
CA SER A 719 -1.26 -18.08 5.39
C SER A 719 -1.61 -18.51 3.96
N MET A 720 -0.84 -18.00 2.99
CA MET A 720 -0.76 -18.61 1.66
C MET A 720 -0.06 -19.97 1.73
N PRO A 721 -0.48 -20.98 0.93
CA PRO A 721 0.32 -22.16 0.69
C PRO A 721 1.57 -21.82 -0.14
N ARG A 722 2.49 -22.79 -0.29
CA ARG A 722 3.61 -22.66 -1.23
C ARG A 722 3.11 -22.29 -2.62
N THR A 723 3.66 -21.20 -3.17
CA THR A 723 3.26 -20.66 -4.46
C THR A 723 4.46 -20.62 -5.40
N LEU A 724 4.34 -21.26 -6.54
CA LEU A 724 5.31 -21.18 -7.62
C LEU A 724 4.86 -20.11 -8.61
N MET A 725 5.80 -19.29 -9.06
CA MET A 725 5.59 -18.31 -10.12
C MET A 725 6.76 -18.42 -11.12
N PHE A 726 6.41 -18.51 -12.39
CA PHE A 726 7.35 -18.39 -13.50
C PHE A 726 6.97 -17.21 -14.37
N SER A 727 7.95 -16.43 -14.80
CA SER A 727 7.74 -15.40 -15.79
C SER A 727 8.83 -15.40 -16.85
N ALA A 728 8.44 -15.05 -18.08
CA ALA A 728 9.32 -14.83 -19.21
C ALA A 728 9.04 -13.44 -19.81
N THR A 729 10.04 -12.55 -19.76
CA THR A 729 9.94 -11.18 -20.28
C THR A 729 10.83 -11.03 -21.50
N LEU A 730 10.22 -10.81 -22.66
CA LEU A 730 10.91 -10.51 -23.91
C LEU A 730 10.94 -8.99 -24.10
N SER A 731 12.13 -8.46 -24.35
CA SER A 731 12.36 -7.04 -24.67
C SER A 731 12.65 -6.90 -26.16
N MET A 732 11.88 -6.04 -26.87
CA MET A 732 11.93 -5.83 -28.31
C MET A 732 12.36 -4.40 -28.65
#